data_c462945ef4a010df97e3b163c3cb6b6e
#
_entry.id   c462945ef4a010df97e3b163c3cb6b6e
#
_cell.length_a   1.000
_cell.length_b   1.000
_cell.length_c   1.000
_cell.angle_alpha   90.00
_cell.angle_beta   90.00
_cell.angle_gamma   90.00
#
_symmetry.space_group_name_H-M   'P 1'
#
loop_
_entity.id
_entity.type
_entity.pdbx_description
1 polymer ?
#
loop_
_entity_poly.entity_id
_entity_poly.type
_entity_poly.pdbx_seq_one_letter_code
_entity_poly.pdbx_strand_id
1 'polypeptide(L)'
;MKMFLKQKTNKEIVKQQNKKLLSKKKKTAQKEKNANALNAHISFESISNGIIHMKSKGKPIMCGVLAITGMDIYNLKEYERNAVFDNMARATMSLRANHKYIFTAACPYLQNQKNFIKYKAKQSINKYASSLLDEQFFLLDSFEKNHRDRMAYLLIYDKSEKNIHDDAERYINQMVDVNVAWCTSDEIAAMLNSLLCLDTGAEKLSTPGTLNKKLLPEEIEFQSNYYKINNKYAQSIVIYDYAAEIDDLEYANIVTGYSDTIVWDIKERDKSTVLNEIQASLRELESRGAINQDRAEKIDTQTELAKLDLVYNNIKNGSEQIYYVTLRFIVSDNDLDRLQERTLDIVKELEQQGLSAYIPSNTMLKEFLSIILDGNTIQTPFPVFDTLSRQFPFYYQSHIDPTGLFFGYTATGGLNILNTFTRTSERNSYDLLAIGVKGSGKSVTLKDMLEEQLLLGNRVLVLDIESEYRSMAEVYDGQVIKINQRSRINPLQITKAVDSKVEEDILPEDDAKANFASELSRIRTFMSMYISDIDIFTLEAFMDLVTESLNEKGIYPDTDVRFLPSEKFPTFSDVMKKIKDKLYIEENRERLTSKLIESYSNLEVYLRQLTGDGAYASMFDGATNVDISNNDLIIFDVKTISDMAENVYNAQLFNILTIMWSTVCKNVEHNQYLINPWDRRNVVCLIDEAHRFISVKYQQVTNFITNLVRRSRKYDAGLWFATQSVLDFIPSNDSAAAEQIKVIFSLVQYKLILKQAPESIEMLHKIFPQFTDFELNASTSFMPGQMLLSLGSGRNKIHCRRMVSAKQLLYIGNSQDRIEIIHDCFAHYYNDHTNEEYGLMLRNADINYFRKCFMAETYAYLKLNQRDSQYLDNVIVLLIDNLIKELLSYTVGTDKEEQI
;
A
#
# COMPACT_ATOMS: atom_id res chain seq x y z
N MET A 1 -21.06 -64.17 45.84
CA MET A 1 -19.96 -63.19 46.18
C MET A 1 -19.52 -62.35 45.01
N LYS A 2 -19.35 -62.85 43.79
CA LYS A 2 -19.00 -62.03 42.62
C LYS A 2 -20.09 -61.01 42.15
N MET A 3 -21.35 -61.28 42.44
CA MET A 3 -22.44 -60.36 42.05
C MET A 3 -22.59 -59.15 43.00
N PHE A 4 -22.24 -59.34 44.31
CA PHE A 4 -22.26 -58.30 45.36
C PHE A 4 -21.09 -57.30 45.18
N LEU A 5 -19.95 -57.74 44.66
CA LEU A 5 -18.79 -56.90 44.38
C LEU A 5 -19.03 -56.06 43.16
N LYS A 6 -19.72 -56.53 42.12
CA LYS A 6 -20.09 -55.73 40.93
C LYS A 6 -21.10 -54.61 41.21
N GLN A 7 -22.03 -54.85 42.20
CA GLN A 7 -22.99 -53.81 42.62
C GLN A 7 -22.34 -52.72 43.49
N LYS A 8 -21.30 -53.03 44.27
CA LYS A 8 -20.55 -52.01 45.02
C LYS A 8 -19.71 -51.13 44.17
N THR A 9 -19.02 -51.69 43.16
CA THR A 9 -18.18 -50.95 42.21
C THR A 9 -19.03 -50.03 41.34
N ASN A 10 -20.21 -50.44 40.86
CA ASN A 10 -21.08 -49.58 40.07
C ASN A 10 -21.70 -48.43 40.92
N LYS A 11 -22.00 -48.62 42.18
CA LYS A 11 -22.45 -47.56 43.08
C LYS A 11 -21.33 -46.52 43.36
N GLU A 12 -20.09 -46.95 43.45
CA GLU A 12 -18.95 -46.03 43.63
C GLU A 12 -18.65 -45.26 42.36
N ILE A 13 -18.72 -45.87 41.17
CA ILE A 13 -18.55 -45.21 39.88
C ILE A 13 -19.66 -44.16 39.66
N VAL A 14 -20.91 -44.53 39.96
CA VAL A 14 -22.06 -43.58 39.86
C VAL A 14 -21.89 -42.42 40.88
N LYS A 15 -21.43 -42.72 42.12
CA LYS A 15 -21.12 -41.65 43.09
C LYS A 15 -19.97 -40.73 42.64
N GLN A 16 -18.93 -41.27 42.01
CA GLN A 16 -17.83 -40.48 41.47
C GLN A 16 -18.27 -39.64 40.23
N GLN A 17 -19.10 -40.22 39.37
CA GLN A 17 -19.66 -39.47 38.22
C GLN A 17 -20.63 -38.39 38.70
N ASN A 18 -21.48 -38.63 39.67
CA ASN A 18 -22.36 -37.60 40.25
C ASN A 18 -21.57 -36.52 40.99
N LYS A 19 -20.47 -36.86 41.67
CA LYS A 19 -19.57 -35.88 42.30
C LYS A 19 -18.85 -35.01 41.27
N LYS A 20 -18.42 -35.59 40.12
CA LYS A 20 -17.87 -34.85 38.96
C LYS A 20 -18.92 -33.96 38.28
N LEU A 21 -20.17 -34.43 38.14
CA LEU A 21 -21.27 -33.62 37.58
C LEU A 21 -21.66 -32.45 38.49
N LEU A 22 -21.72 -32.67 39.81
CA LEU A 22 -22.00 -31.64 40.82
C LEU A 22 -20.85 -30.62 40.90
N SER A 23 -19.59 -31.05 40.75
CA SER A 23 -18.45 -30.15 40.71
C SER A 23 -18.43 -29.34 39.38
N LYS A 24 -18.78 -29.93 38.23
CA LYS A 24 -18.99 -29.21 36.97
C LYS A 24 -20.14 -28.21 37.08
N LYS A 25 -21.31 -28.59 37.63
CA LYS A 25 -22.43 -27.64 37.83
C LYS A 25 -22.09 -26.51 38.80
N LYS A 26 -21.33 -26.77 39.88
CA LYS A 26 -20.82 -25.70 40.76
C LYS A 26 -19.82 -24.79 40.08
N LYS A 27 -18.91 -25.32 39.26
CA LYS A 27 -17.98 -24.52 38.45
C LYS A 27 -18.72 -23.67 37.41
N THR A 28 -19.75 -24.23 36.74
CA THR A 28 -20.59 -23.47 35.77
C THR A 28 -21.38 -22.34 36.45
N ALA A 29 -21.99 -22.62 37.62
CA ALA A 29 -22.70 -21.61 38.40
C ALA A 29 -21.78 -20.54 39.00
N GLN A 30 -20.50 -20.88 39.32
CA GLN A 30 -19.48 -19.92 39.73
C GLN A 30 -19.01 -19.05 38.54
N LYS A 31 -18.89 -19.66 37.36
CA LYS A 31 -18.57 -18.95 36.09
C LYS A 31 -19.66 -17.93 35.72
N GLU A 32 -20.94 -18.31 35.80
CA GLU A 32 -22.06 -17.38 35.57
C GLU A 32 -22.11 -16.25 36.59
N LYS A 33 -21.75 -16.49 37.85
CA LYS A 33 -21.65 -15.44 38.88
C LYS A 33 -20.52 -14.44 38.59
N ASN A 34 -19.38 -14.92 38.14
CA ASN A 34 -18.22 -14.04 37.84
C ASN A 34 -18.46 -13.19 36.54
N ALA A 35 -19.06 -13.76 35.52
CA ALA A 35 -19.46 -13.03 34.31
C ALA A 35 -20.52 -11.97 34.61
N ASN A 36 -21.51 -12.28 35.47
CA ASN A 36 -22.51 -11.31 35.93
C ASN A 36 -21.89 -10.22 36.84
N ALA A 37 -20.81 -10.53 37.59
CA ALA A 37 -20.07 -9.56 38.37
C ALA A 37 -19.35 -8.53 37.48
N LEU A 38 -18.74 -8.95 36.35
CA LEU A 38 -18.06 -8.04 35.46
C LEU A 38 -19.05 -7.07 34.73
N ASN A 39 -20.23 -7.59 34.31
CA ASN A 39 -21.30 -6.79 33.74
C ASN A 39 -21.84 -5.70 34.68
N ALA A 40 -21.70 -5.86 35.99
CA ALA A 40 -22.03 -4.80 36.96
C ALA A 40 -21.03 -3.65 36.98
N HIS A 41 -19.79 -3.90 36.52
CA HIS A 41 -18.72 -2.91 36.48
C HIS A 41 -18.64 -2.20 35.13
N ILE A 42 -18.80 -2.95 34.04
CA ILE A 42 -18.76 -2.43 32.65
C ILE A 42 -19.79 -3.17 31.77
N SER A 43 -20.53 -2.41 30.97
CA SER A 43 -21.50 -2.95 30.01
C SER A 43 -21.47 -2.13 28.74
N PHE A 44 -21.31 -2.80 27.60
CA PHE A 44 -21.31 -2.20 26.24
C PHE A 44 -22.76 -2.21 25.70
N GLU A 45 -23.24 -1.02 25.28
CA GLU A 45 -24.60 -0.85 24.76
C GLU A 45 -24.62 -0.87 23.23
N SER A 46 -23.76 -0.05 22.61
CA SER A 46 -23.62 0.01 21.14
C SER A 46 -22.24 0.53 20.73
N ILE A 47 -21.88 0.24 19.48
CA ILE A 47 -20.73 0.85 18.81
C ILE A 47 -21.27 1.41 17.49
N SER A 48 -21.12 2.70 17.28
CA SER A 48 -21.58 3.40 16.07
C SER A 48 -20.74 4.65 15.80
N ASN A 49 -20.46 4.92 14.53
CA ASN A 49 -19.73 6.12 14.09
C ASN A 49 -18.41 6.39 14.84
N GLY A 50 -17.64 5.32 15.12
CA GLY A 50 -16.38 5.44 15.84
C GLY A 50 -16.52 5.62 17.37
N ILE A 51 -17.75 5.59 17.91
CA ILE A 51 -18.03 5.82 19.34
C ILE A 51 -18.55 4.56 20.01
N ILE A 52 -18.00 4.28 21.19
CA ILE A 52 -18.45 3.22 22.09
C ILE A 52 -19.41 3.83 23.11
N HIS A 53 -20.65 3.33 23.14
CA HIS A 53 -21.60 3.60 24.18
C HIS A 53 -21.54 2.49 25.24
N MET A 54 -21.18 2.86 26.46
CA MET A 54 -21.03 1.90 27.56
C MET A 54 -21.51 2.47 28.88
N LYS A 55 -21.71 1.60 29.87
CA LYS A 55 -22.00 1.98 31.25
C LYS A 55 -20.93 1.46 32.20
N SER A 56 -20.47 2.29 33.10
CA SER A 56 -19.63 1.89 34.22
C SER A 56 -20.37 2.13 35.51
N LYS A 57 -20.57 1.04 36.30
CA LYS A 57 -21.35 1.06 37.54
C LYS A 57 -22.73 1.74 37.37
N GLY A 58 -23.38 1.49 36.23
CA GLY A 58 -24.70 2.05 35.86
C GLY A 58 -24.68 3.48 35.31
N LYS A 59 -23.56 4.16 35.30
CA LYS A 59 -23.43 5.52 34.70
C LYS A 59 -23.03 5.45 33.25
N PRO A 60 -23.68 6.18 32.34
CA PRO A 60 -23.33 6.20 30.94
C PRO A 60 -21.98 6.90 30.72
N ILE A 61 -21.18 6.34 29.82
CA ILE A 61 -19.90 6.85 29.35
C ILE A 61 -19.86 6.66 27.83
N MET A 62 -19.39 7.68 27.13
CA MET A 62 -19.11 7.57 25.69
C MET A 62 -17.61 7.70 25.48
N CYS A 63 -17.10 6.97 24.50
CA CYS A 63 -15.69 6.93 24.17
C CYS A 63 -15.50 6.91 22.66
N GLY A 64 -14.93 7.96 22.08
CA GLY A 64 -14.50 8.00 20.68
C GLY A 64 -13.18 7.25 20.51
N VAL A 65 -13.03 6.51 19.41
CA VAL A 65 -11.85 5.70 19.13
C VAL A 65 -11.25 6.09 17.77
N LEU A 66 -10.01 6.57 17.81
CA LEU A 66 -9.21 6.88 16.63
C LEU A 66 -8.04 5.89 16.54
N ALA A 67 -7.74 5.40 15.35
CA ALA A 67 -6.51 4.68 15.05
C ALA A 67 -5.43 5.66 14.59
N ILE A 68 -4.20 5.47 15.04
CA ILE A 68 -3.05 6.28 14.66
C ILE A 68 -2.03 5.39 13.97
N THR A 69 -1.75 5.68 12.69
CA THR A 69 -0.69 5.02 11.95
C THR A 69 0.58 5.84 12.07
N GLY A 70 1.65 5.23 12.56
CA GLY A 70 2.88 5.94 12.86
C GLY A 70 3.70 6.34 11.63
N MET A 71 4.83 6.98 11.91
CA MET A 71 5.82 7.40 10.92
C MET A 71 7.23 7.01 11.37
N ASP A 72 8.17 6.93 10.45
CA ASP A 72 9.57 6.70 10.77
C ASP A 72 10.24 7.99 11.28
N ILE A 73 10.12 8.25 12.60
CA ILE A 73 10.63 9.46 13.24
C ILE A 73 12.15 9.42 13.44
N TYR A 74 12.75 8.22 13.52
CA TYR A 74 14.20 8.08 13.75
C TYR A 74 15.03 8.56 12.56
N ASN A 75 14.43 8.53 11.38
CA ASN A 75 15.05 8.92 10.12
C ASN A 75 14.80 10.40 9.75
N LEU A 76 14.32 11.23 10.69
CA LEU A 76 14.16 12.68 10.50
C LEU A 76 15.36 13.47 11.02
N LYS A 77 15.64 14.61 10.40
CA LYS A 77 16.56 15.59 10.94
C LYS A 77 16.01 16.20 12.23
N GLU A 78 16.88 16.71 13.10
CA GLU A 78 16.48 17.25 14.40
C GLU A 78 15.38 18.33 14.29
N TYR A 79 15.49 19.26 13.36
CA TYR A 79 14.48 20.31 13.17
C TYR A 79 13.12 19.77 12.68
N GLU A 80 13.14 18.72 11.84
CA GLU A 80 11.91 18.04 11.38
C GLU A 80 11.26 17.27 12.52
N ARG A 81 12.07 16.58 13.31
CA ARG A 81 11.64 15.85 14.50
C ARG A 81 11.03 16.78 15.56
N ASN A 82 11.65 17.94 15.80
CA ASN A 82 11.10 18.95 16.69
C ASN A 82 9.73 19.47 16.19
N ALA A 83 9.55 19.66 14.89
CA ALA A 83 8.26 20.06 14.32
C ALA A 83 7.16 18.99 14.56
N VAL A 84 7.50 17.68 14.44
CA VAL A 84 6.59 16.57 14.77
C VAL A 84 6.20 16.60 16.26
N PHE A 85 7.17 16.81 17.15
CA PHE A 85 6.91 16.95 18.59
C PHE A 85 5.99 18.12 18.89
N ASP A 86 6.22 19.27 18.28
CA ASP A 86 5.38 20.45 18.43
C ASP A 86 3.94 20.23 17.94
N ASN A 87 3.77 19.52 16.82
CA ASN A 87 2.45 19.15 16.30
C ASN A 87 1.72 18.19 17.25
N MET A 88 2.39 17.19 17.80
CA MET A 88 1.83 16.31 18.82
C MET A 88 1.45 17.08 20.09
N ALA A 89 2.27 18.04 20.54
CA ALA A 89 1.97 18.87 21.69
C ALA A 89 0.69 19.69 21.47
N ARG A 90 0.59 20.37 20.33
CA ARG A 90 -0.62 21.15 19.96
C ARG A 90 -1.84 20.26 19.83
N ALA A 91 -1.70 19.08 19.22
CA ALA A 91 -2.79 18.11 19.10
C ALA A 91 -3.28 17.66 20.48
N THR A 92 -2.38 17.32 21.40
CA THR A 92 -2.72 16.92 22.77
C THR A 92 -3.42 18.06 23.51
N MET A 93 -2.91 19.28 23.41
CA MET A 93 -3.54 20.47 24.03
C MET A 93 -4.90 20.84 23.42
N SER A 94 -5.21 20.39 22.21
CA SER A 94 -6.52 20.63 21.58
C SER A 94 -7.63 19.76 22.15
N LEU A 95 -7.29 18.66 22.84
CA LEU A 95 -8.22 17.76 23.51
C LEU A 95 -8.65 18.36 24.85
N ARG A 96 -9.94 18.63 25.01
CA ARG A 96 -10.53 19.14 26.28
C ARG A 96 -10.93 18.02 27.22
N ALA A 97 -11.09 16.83 26.66
CA ALA A 97 -11.54 15.65 27.39
C ALA A 97 -10.37 14.83 27.94
N ASN A 98 -10.64 14.05 29.00
CA ASN A 98 -9.72 12.99 29.40
C ASN A 98 -9.53 12.03 28.22
N HIS A 99 -8.30 11.64 27.99
CA HIS A 99 -7.98 10.74 26.89
C HIS A 99 -6.91 9.74 27.30
N LYS A 100 -6.78 8.70 26.52
CA LYS A 100 -5.70 7.72 26.70
C LYS A 100 -5.19 7.24 25.34
N TYR A 101 -3.92 6.91 25.32
CA TYR A 101 -3.34 6.12 24.24
C TYR A 101 -3.26 4.67 24.63
N ILE A 102 -3.60 3.78 23.71
CA ILE A 102 -3.46 2.33 23.86
C ILE A 102 -2.57 1.85 22.73
N PHE A 103 -1.47 1.20 23.10
CA PHE A 103 -0.59 0.51 22.15
C PHE A 103 -0.74 -0.98 22.40
N THR A 104 -1.13 -1.72 21.38
CA THR A 104 -1.34 -3.16 21.50
C THR A 104 -0.63 -3.91 20.39
N ALA A 105 0.05 -4.99 20.74
CA ALA A 105 0.60 -5.95 19.80
C ALA A 105 -0.48 -7.02 19.56
N ALA A 106 -1.46 -6.68 18.76
CA ALA A 106 -2.57 -7.57 18.42
C ALA A 106 -2.40 -8.16 17.01
N CYS A 107 -2.98 -9.34 16.79
CA CYS A 107 -3.12 -9.85 15.45
C CYS A 107 -4.10 -8.95 14.65
N PRO A 108 -3.80 -8.61 13.42
CA PRO A 108 -4.67 -7.75 12.61
C PRO A 108 -6.00 -8.45 12.31
N TYR A 109 -7.08 -7.68 12.23
CA TYR A 109 -8.37 -8.18 11.78
C TYR A 109 -8.44 -8.08 10.24
N LEU A 110 -8.33 -9.23 9.56
CA LEU A 110 -8.23 -9.29 8.09
C LEU A 110 -9.44 -9.99 7.43
N GLN A 111 -10.57 -10.09 8.13
CA GLN A 111 -11.73 -10.83 7.64
C GLN A 111 -12.32 -10.21 6.35
N ASN A 112 -12.29 -8.88 6.21
CA ASN A 112 -12.78 -8.20 5.01
C ASN A 112 -11.94 -8.57 3.78
N GLN A 113 -10.60 -8.52 3.91
CA GLN A 113 -9.66 -8.92 2.87
C GLN A 113 -9.81 -10.39 2.50
N LYS A 114 -9.92 -11.27 3.50
CA LYS A 114 -10.13 -12.71 3.27
C LYS A 114 -11.44 -13.01 2.54
N ASN A 115 -12.52 -12.31 2.89
CA ASN A 115 -13.81 -12.45 2.21
C ASN A 115 -13.73 -11.99 0.76
N PHE A 116 -13.04 -10.88 0.51
CA PHE A 116 -12.82 -10.34 -0.83
C PHE A 116 -11.99 -11.30 -1.69
N ILE A 117 -10.87 -11.82 -1.16
CA ILE A 117 -10.01 -12.80 -1.86
C ILE A 117 -10.80 -14.07 -2.20
N LYS A 118 -11.57 -14.62 -1.25
CA LYS A 118 -12.45 -15.78 -1.51
C LYS A 118 -13.48 -15.50 -2.61
N TYR A 119 -13.99 -14.28 -2.66
CA TYR A 119 -14.94 -13.89 -3.69
C TYR A 119 -14.27 -13.89 -5.07
N LYS A 120 -13.08 -13.29 -5.20
CA LYS A 120 -12.30 -13.23 -6.44
C LYS A 120 -11.81 -14.61 -6.88
N ALA A 121 -11.35 -15.46 -5.97
CA ALA A 121 -10.92 -16.83 -6.27
C ALA A 121 -12.04 -17.68 -6.88
N LYS A 122 -13.31 -17.50 -6.44
CA LYS A 122 -14.47 -18.19 -7.04
C LYS A 122 -14.77 -17.74 -8.47
N GLN A 123 -14.41 -16.53 -8.84
CA GLN A 123 -14.64 -15.98 -10.18
C GLN A 123 -13.49 -16.27 -11.14
N SER A 124 -12.31 -16.59 -10.62
CA SER A 124 -11.11 -16.82 -11.41
C SER A 124 -11.25 -18.10 -12.25
N ILE A 125 -11.08 -17.96 -13.56
CA ILE A 125 -11.06 -19.08 -14.53
C ILE A 125 -9.63 -19.65 -14.65
N ASN A 126 -8.62 -18.79 -14.48
CA ASN A 126 -7.22 -19.16 -14.55
C ASN A 126 -6.81 -19.89 -13.26
N LYS A 127 -6.29 -21.13 -13.41
CA LYS A 127 -5.87 -21.97 -12.27
C LYS A 127 -4.68 -21.40 -11.51
N TYR A 128 -3.73 -20.81 -12.20
CA TYR A 128 -2.58 -20.16 -11.57
C TYR A 128 -3.05 -18.97 -10.72
N ALA A 129 -3.88 -18.09 -11.27
CA ALA A 129 -4.48 -16.97 -10.55
C ALA A 129 -5.28 -17.43 -9.32
N SER A 130 -6.10 -18.48 -9.47
CA SER A 130 -6.84 -19.07 -8.35
C SER A 130 -5.90 -19.57 -7.25
N SER A 131 -4.80 -20.24 -7.63
CA SER A 131 -3.84 -20.76 -6.66
C SER A 131 -3.06 -19.66 -5.92
N LEU A 132 -2.77 -18.52 -6.57
CA LEU A 132 -2.17 -17.36 -5.91
C LEU A 132 -3.15 -16.69 -4.96
N LEU A 133 -4.42 -16.58 -5.32
CA LEU A 133 -5.46 -16.05 -4.41
C LEU A 133 -5.64 -16.95 -3.19
N ASP A 134 -5.57 -18.27 -3.35
CA ASP A 134 -5.58 -19.21 -2.21
C ASP A 134 -4.34 -19.03 -1.33
N GLU A 135 -3.15 -18.85 -1.91
CA GLU A 135 -1.92 -18.54 -1.16
C GLU A 135 -2.06 -17.22 -0.39
N GLN A 136 -2.58 -16.18 -1.02
CA GLN A 136 -2.86 -14.90 -0.36
C GLN A 136 -3.85 -15.08 0.80
N PHE A 137 -4.90 -15.89 0.60
CA PHE A 137 -5.85 -16.20 1.67
C PHE A 137 -5.19 -16.88 2.87
N PHE A 138 -4.38 -17.93 2.63
CA PHE A 138 -3.66 -18.64 3.68
C PHE A 138 -2.62 -17.76 4.37
N LEU A 139 -1.97 -16.87 3.63
CA LEU A 139 -1.02 -15.92 4.19
C LEU A 139 -1.73 -14.95 5.14
N LEU A 140 -2.86 -14.37 4.74
CA LEU A 140 -3.66 -13.49 5.60
C LEU A 140 -4.23 -14.24 6.82
N ASP A 141 -4.64 -15.48 6.66
CA ASP A 141 -5.09 -16.34 7.79
C ASP A 141 -3.96 -16.63 8.77
N SER A 142 -2.73 -16.82 8.28
CA SER A 142 -1.52 -16.94 9.11
C SER A 142 -1.20 -15.63 9.84
N PHE A 143 -1.38 -14.47 9.20
CA PHE A 143 -1.17 -13.17 9.85
C PHE A 143 -2.17 -12.93 10.97
N GLU A 144 -3.45 -13.24 10.78
CA GLU A 144 -4.45 -13.15 11.85
C GLU A 144 -4.14 -14.05 13.07
N LYS A 145 -3.36 -15.11 12.89
CA LYS A 145 -3.01 -16.05 13.98
C LYS A 145 -1.65 -15.76 14.63
N ASN A 146 -0.67 -15.38 13.84
CA ASN A 146 0.72 -15.40 14.24
C ASN A 146 1.42 -14.04 14.17
N HIS A 147 1.01 -13.16 13.25
CA HIS A 147 1.62 -11.85 13.11
C HIS A 147 1.03 -10.90 14.14
N ARG A 148 1.89 -10.27 14.92
CA ARG A 148 1.46 -9.24 15.88
C ARG A 148 1.81 -7.88 15.34
N ASP A 149 0.81 -7.23 14.78
CA ASP A 149 0.91 -5.84 14.32
C ASP A 149 0.78 -4.90 15.52
N ARG A 150 1.49 -3.79 15.51
CA ARG A 150 1.44 -2.80 16.58
C ARG A 150 0.50 -1.69 16.20
N MET A 151 -0.62 -1.65 16.90
CA MET A 151 -1.67 -0.67 16.67
C MET A 151 -1.63 0.38 17.79
N ALA A 152 -1.76 1.62 17.41
CA ALA A 152 -1.92 2.73 18.34
C ALA A 152 -3.35 3.29 18.23
N TYR A 153 -4.01 3.45 19.37
CA TYR A 153 -5.36 4.01 19.46
C TYR A 153 -5.38 5.20 20.42
N LEU A 154 -6.15 6.21 20.03
CA LEU A 154 -6.53 7.31 20.93
C LEU A 154 -8.00 7.14 21.33
N LEU A 155 -8.24 7.06 22.63
CA LEU A 155 -9.56 7.01 23.25
C LEU A 155 -9.90 8.36 23.90
N ILE A 156 -11.00 8.99 23.46
CA ILE A 156 -11.46 10.31 23.94
C ILE A 156 -12.78 10.11 24.69
N TYR A 157 -12.85 10.57 25.96
CA TYR A 157 -14.00 10.35 26.83
C TYR A 157 -14.76 11.62 27.08
N ASP A 158 -16.05 11.67 26.73
CA ASP A 158 -16.96 12.77 27.07
C ASP A 158 -18.38 12.24 27.29
N LYS A 159 -19.27 13.11 27.79
CA LYS A 159 -20.70 12.83 27.97
C LYS A 159 -21.53 13.21 26.73
N SER A 160 -20.93 13.85 25.74
CA SER A 160 -21.56 14.35 24.52
C SER A 160 -20.81 13.83 23.29
N GLU A 161 -21.51 13.16 22.38
CA GLU A 161 -20.96 12.74 21.09
C GLU A 161 -20.38 13.93 20.31
N LYS A 162 -21.07 15.08 20.32
CA LYS A 162 -20.62 16.30 19.66
C LYS A 162 -19.24 16.74 20.15
N ASN A 163 -19.03 16.74 21.49
CA ASN A 163 -17.73 17.13 22.05
C ASN A 163 -16.62 16.16 21.62
N ILE A 164 -16.93 14.86 21.59
CA ILE A 164 -15.99 13.83 21.13
C ILE A 164 -15.61 14.08 19.66
N HIS A 165 -16.58 14.35 18.79
CA HIS A 165 -16.30 14.67 17.39
C HIS A 165 -15.49 15.97 17.24
N ASP A 166 -15.88 17.03 17.94
CA ASP A 166 -15.16 18.32 17.88
C ASP A 166 -13.71 18.18 18.38
N ASP A 167 -13.46 17.40 19.43
CA ASP A 167 -12.12 17.12 19.96
C ASP A 167 -11.31 16.25 18.98
N ALA A 168 -11.91 15.21 18.43
CA ALA A 168 -11.27 14.33 17.46
C ALA A 168 -10.88 15.08 16.17
N GLU A 169 -11.76 15.93 15.63
CA GLU A 169 -11.45 16.73 14.44
C GLU A 169 -10.29 17.70 14.68
N ARG A 170 -10.27 18.34 15.86
CA ARG A 170 -9.14 19.22 16.21
C ARG A 170 -7.84 18.44 16.30
N TYR A 171 -7.86 17.27 16.94
CA TYR A 171 -6.69 16.40 17.05
C TYR A 171 -6.20 15.94 15.68
N ILE A 172 -7.09 15.43 14.81
CA ILE A 172 -6.77 15.01 13.45
C ILE A 172 -6.12 16.13 12.64
N ASN A 173 -6.67 17.36 12.75
CA ASN A 173 -6.16 18.52 12.02
C ASN A 173 -4.78 19.00 12.50
N GLN A 174 -4.41 18.72 13.74
CA GLN A 174 -3.10 19.08 14.31
C GLN A 174 -2.04 18.01 14.08
N MET A 175 -2.43 16.72 14.10
CA MET A 175 -1.52 15.58 13.85
C MET A 175 -1.26 15.40 12.36
N VAL A 176 -0.60 16.39 11.74
CA VAL A 176 -0.39 16.42 10.29
C VAL A 176 0.66 15.43 9.79
N ASP A 177 1.52 14.94 10.68
CA ASP A 177 2.67 14.09 10.33
C ASP A 177 2.33 12.60 10.29
N VAL A 178 1.23 12.20 10.92
CA VAL A 178 0.75 10.83 11.00
C VAL A 178 -0.69 10.72 10.50
N ASN A 179 -1.07 9.53 10.06
CA ASN A 179 -2.46 9.29 9.67
C ASN A 179 -3.30 8.94 10.89
N VAL A 180 -4.28 9.78 11.19
CA VAL A 180 -5.25 9.57 12.28
C VAL A 180 -6.64 9.42 11.65
N ALA A 181 -7.31 8.30 11.92
CA ALA A 181 -8.61 8.01 11.34
C ALA A 181 -9.58 7.44 12.39
N TRP A 182 -10.89 7.70 12.19
CA TRP A 182 -11.92 7.05 12.98
C TRP A 182 -11.94 5.54 12.73
N CYS A 183 -11.99 4.76 13.82
CA CYS A 183 -12.18 3.32 13.72
C CYS A 183 -13.62 2.99 13.31
N THR A 184 -13.78 1.98 12.47
CA THR A 184 -15.07 1.36 12.16
C THR A 184 -15.59 0.56 13.36
N SER A 185 -16.88 0.24 13.37
CA SER A 185 -17.48 -0.56 14.45
C SER A 185 -16.84 -1.94 14.60
N ASP A 186 -16.43 -2.55 13.49
CA ASP A 186 -15.78 -3.88 13.48
C ASP A 186 -14.34 -3.80 14.02
N GLU A 187 -13.59 -2.75 13.65
CA GLU A 187 -12.25 -2.50 14.18
C GLU A 187 -12.27 -2.24 15.69
N ILE A 188 -13.24 -1.45 16.17
CA ILE A 188 -13.43 -1.21 17.60
C ILE A 188 -13.77 -2.51 18.33
N ALA A 189 -14.66 -3.33 17.76
CA ALA A 189 -15.03 -4.60 18.36
C ALA A 189 -13.84 -5.57 18.40
N ALA A 190 -13.02 -5.60 17.35
CA ALA A 190 -11.78 -6.39 17.31
C ALA A 190 -10.75 -5.91 18.35
N MET A 191 -10.54 -4.58 18.44
CA MET A 191 -9.67 -3.97 19.45
C MET A 191 -10.12 -4.35 20.88
N LEU A 192 -11.40 -4.13 21.20
CA LEU A 192 -11.94 -4.44 22.53
C LEU A 192 -11.81 -5.93 22.89
N ASN A 193 -12.04 -6.80 21.93
CA ASN A 193 -11.90 -8.24 22.12
C ASN A 193 -10.43 -8.63 22.40
N SER A 194 -9.50 -8.09 21.60
CA SER A 194 -8.07 -8.30 21.81
C SER A 194 -7.62 -7.82 23.19
N LEU A 195 -8.06 -6.64 23.63
CA LEU A 195 -7.69 -6.04 24.90
C LEU A 195 -8.32 -6.76 26.11
N LEU A 196 -9.60 -7.13 26.02
CA LEU A 196 -10.37 -7.67 27.15
C LEU A 196 -10.41 -9.20 27.21
N CYS A 197 -10.25 -9.88 26.09
CA CYS A 197 -10.26 -11.35 26.02
C CYS A 197 -8.86 -11.94 25.78
N LEU A 198 -7.85 -11.13 25.54
CA LEU A 198 -6.47 -11.53 25.23
C LEU A 198 -6.38 -12.52 24.06
N ASP A 199 -7.32 -12.40 23.10
CA ASP A 199 -7.44 -13.29 21.95
C ASP A 199 -7.75 -12.49 20.67
N THR A 200 -7.49 -13.07 19.48
CA THR A 200 -7.78 -12.42 18.20
C THR A 200 -9.28 -12.17 17.97
N GLY A 201 -10.11 -12.92 18.63
CA GLY A 201 -11.56 -12.71 18.74
C GLY A 201 -12.36 -12.84 17.44
N ALA A 202 -11.73 -13.11 16.30
CA ALA A 202 -12.40 -13.15 14.99
C ALA A 202 -13.57 -14.14 14.95
N GLU A 203 -13.41 -15.33 15.53
CA GLU A 203 -14.49 -16.33 15.61
C GLU A 203 -15.62 -15.88 16.53
N LYS A 204 -15.31 -15.23 17.64
CA LYS A 204 -16.29 -14.77 18.62
C LYS A 204 -17.14 -13.60 18.10
N LEU A 205 -16.55 -12.72 17.30
CA LEU A 205 -17.27 -11.60 16.69
C LEU A 205 -18.29 -12.05 15.65
N SER A 206 -18.04 -13.14 14.94
CA SER A 206 -18.95 -13.70 13.94
C SER A 206 -20.12 -14.48 14.52
N THR A 207 -20.11 -14.84 15.83
CA THR A 207 -21.19 -15.61 16.45
C THR A 207 -22.41 -14.75 16.79
N PRO A 208 -23.65 -15.26 16.68
CA PRO A 208 -24.83 -14.54 17.13
C PRO A 208 -24.81 -14.30 18.64
N GLY A 209 -25.08 -13.08 19.10
CA GLY A 209 -25.14 -12.77 20.53
C GLY A 209 -25.20 -11.28 20.85
N THR A 210 -25.43 -10.95 22.10
CA THR A 210 -25.38 -9.56 22.59
C THR A 210 -23.96 -9.03 22.56
N LEU A 211 -23.80 -7.71 22.43
CA LEU A 211 -22.49 -7.07 22.35
C LEU A 211 -21.57 -7.43 23.52
N ASN A 212 -22.12 -7.46 24.76
CA ASN A 212 -21.37 -7.89 25.95
C ASN A 212 -20.84 -9.33 25.85
N LYS A 213 -21.60 -10.26 25.29
CA LYS A 213 -21.12 -11.63 25.09
C LYS A 213 -20.00 -11.72 24.07
N LYS A 214 -19.99 -10.82 23.10
CA LYS A 214 -18.96 -10.76 22.07
C LYS A 214 -17.66 -10.11 22.58
N LEU A 215 -17.77 -9.08 23.41
CA LEU A 215 -16.63 -8.25 23.81
C LEU A 215 -16.04 -8.59 25.17
N LEU A 216 -16.81 -9.17 26.08
CA LEU A 216 -16.32 -9.54 27.40
C LEU A 216 -15.89 -11.01 27.45
N PRO A 217 -14.90 -11.35 28.29
CA PRO A 217 -14.46 -12.73 28.45
C PRO A 217 -15.58 -13.61 29.05
N GLU A 218 -15.66 -14.86 28.59
CA GLU A 218 -16.64 -15.84 29.13
C GLU A 218 -16.28 -16.26 30.57
N GLU A 219 -14.99 -16.34 30.82
CA GLU A 219 -14.46 -16.73 32.15
C GLU A 219 -13.31 -15.79 32.49
N ILE A 220 -13.42 -15.10 33.62
CA ILE A 220 -12.36 -14.30 34.21
C ILE A 220 -12.24 -14.59 35.69
N GLU A 221 -11.02 -14.74 36.18
CA GLU A 221 -10.70 -14.98 37.55
C GLU A 221 -9.64 -13.98 38.02
N PHE A 222 -9.95 -13.21 39.07
CA PHE A 222 -9.00 -12.25 39.64
C PHE A 222 -8.32 -12.82 40.85
N GLN A 223 -7.00 -12.79 40.86
CA GLN A 223 -6.13 -13.18 41.98
C GLN A 223 -5.45 -11.94 42.57
N SER A 224 -4.56 -12.12 43.53
CA SER A 224 -3.92 -10.99 44.22
C SER A 224 -3.06 -10.14 43.30
N ASN A 225 -2.27 -10.76 42.43
CA ASN A 225 -1.29 -10.07 41.55
C ASN A 225 -1.40 -10.44 40.06
N TYR A 226 -2.38 -11.25 39.67
CA TYR A 226 -2.69 -11.57 38.26
C TYR A 226 -4.19 -11.82 38.08
N TYR A 227 -4.62 -11.85 36.85
CA TYR A 227 -5.94 -12.35 36.48
C TYR A 227 -5.82 -13.40 35.38
N LYS A 228 -6.80 -14.30 35.35
CA LYS A 228 -6.88 -15.38 34.37
C LYS A 228 -8.11 -15.18 33.50
N ILE A 229 -7.91 -15.16 32.19
CA ILE A 229 -8.96 -15.10 31.17
C ILE A 229 -8.86 -16.35 30.31
N ASN A 230 -9.93 -17.17 30.34
CA ASN A 230 -9.92 -18.46 29.65
C ASN A 230 -8.69 -19.32 30.07
N ASN A 231 -7.75 -19.51 29.12
CA ASN A 231 -6.52 -20.26 29.33
C ASN A 231 -5.25 -19.38 29.47
N LYS A 232 -5.41 -18.06 29.47
CA LYS A 232 -4.28 -17.14 29.58
C LYS A 232 -4.25 -16.43 30.92
N TYR A 233 -3.06 -16.19 31.40
CA TYR A 233 -2.77 -15.41 32.61
C TYR A 233 -2.29 -14.02 32.17
N ALA A 234 -2.62 -13.00 32.94
CA ALA A 234 -2.14 -11.64 32.70
C ALA A 234 -1.80 -10.89 33.99
N GLN A 235 -0.78 -10.05 33.92
CA GLN A 235 -0.37 -9.15 34.99
C GLN A 235 -0.28 -7.73 34.48
N SER A 236 -0.49 -6.77 35.38
CA SER A 236 -0.31 -5.34 35.12
C SER A 236 0.96 -4.86 35.81
N ILE A 237 1.78 -4.09 35.11
CA ILE A 237 2.91 -3.35 35.67
C ILE A 237 2.55 -1.88 35.60
N VAL A 238 2.71 -1.13 36.66
CA VAL A 238 2.40 0.30 36.72
C VAL A 238 3.67 1.09 37.08
N ILE A 239 3.98 2.11 36.29
CA ILE A 239 5.08 3.01 36.60
C ILE A 239 4.61 4.05 37.60
N TYR A 240 5.37 4.26 38.68
CA TYR A 240 5.03 5.19 39.73
C TYR A 240 6.04 6.34 39.88
N ASP A 241 7.23 6.20 39.30
CA ASP A 241 8.23 7.24 39.29
C ASP A 241 9.03 7.20 37.98
N TYR A 242 9.45 8.36 37.52
CA TYR A 242 10.10 8.59 36.23
C TYR A 242 11.48 9.23 36.46
N ALA A 243 12.41 9.07 35.51
CA ALA A 243 13.70 9.73 35.56
C ALA A 243 13.53 11.26 35.60
N ALA A 244 14.42 11.93 36.31
CA ALA A 244 14.42 13.39 36.45
C ALA A 244 14.69 14.13 35.12
N GLU A 245 15.48 13.53 34.26
CA GLU A 245 15.73 13.95 32.88
C GLU A 245 15.36 12.80 31.96
N ILE A 246 14.61 13.09 30.92
CA ILE A 246 14.07 12.11 29.96
C ILE A 246 14.49 12.57 28.57
N ASP A 247 15.26 11.75 27.89
CA ASP A 247 15.70 12.01 26.53
C ASP A 247 14.55 11.88 25.51
N ASP A 248 14.72 12.52 24.34
CA ASP A 248 13.77 12.41 23.25
C ASP A 248 13.64 10.96 22.80
N LEU A 249 12.40 10.47 22.62
CA LEU A 249 12.06 9.13 22.19
C LEU A 249 12.49 8.01 23.13
N GLU A 250 12.90 8.30 24.35
CA GLU A 250 13.36 7.29 25.31
C GLU A 250 12.26 6.27 25.61
N TYR A 251 11.03 6.75 25.88
CA TYR A 251 9.89 5.85 26.17
C TYR A 251 9.22 5.27 24.93
N ALA A 252 9.46 5.84 23.75
CA ALA A 252 8.99 5.27 22.50
C ALA A 252 9.51 3.86 22.27
N ASN A 253 10.78 3.60 22.62
CA ASN A 253 11.39 2.27 22.50
C ASN A 253 10.78 1.27 23.49
N ILE A 254 10.41 1.72 24.67
CA ILE A 254 9.77 0.87 25.70
C ILE A 254 8.41 0.41 25.25
N VAL A 255 7.63 1.28 24.61
CA VAL A 255 6.29 0.99 24.09
C VAL A 255 6.28 -0.24 23.18
N THR A 256 7.38 -0.52 22.49
CA THR A 256 7.40 -1.58 21.46
C THR A 256 8.07 -2.87 21.87
N GLY A 257 8.84 -2.88 22.95
CA GLY A 257 9.69 -4.02 23.30
C GLY A 257 9.06 -5.07 24.20
N TYR A 258 8.30 -4.67 25.20
CA TYR A 258 8.19 -5.47 26.42
C TYR A 258 6.83 -6.08 26.74
N SER A 259 5.73 -5.51 26.26
CA SER A 259 4.39 -5.95 26.69
C SER A 259 3.42 -6.16 25.54
N ASP A 260 2.37 -6.93 25.82
CA ASP A 260 1.31 -7.16 24.83
C ASP A 260 0.44 -5.90 24.63
N THR A 261 0.24 -5.10 25.69
CA THR A 261 -0.53 -3.86 25.65
C THR A 261 0.06 -2.83 26.60
N ILE A 262 0.12 -1.59 26.14
CA ILE A 262 0.55 -0.44 26.92
C ILE A 262 -0.58 0.59 26.94
N VAL A 263 -0.86 1.14 28.10
CA VAL A 263 -1.91 2.13 28.29
C VAL A 263 -1.31 3.41 28.90
N TRP A 264 -1.44 4.53 28.19
CA TRP A 264 -1.11 5.86 28.70
C TRP A 264 -2.40 6.58 29.06
N ASP A 265 -2.71 6.66 30.34
CA ASP A 265 -3.80 7.49 30.85
C ASP A 265 -3.31 8.93 30.98
N ILE A 266 -3.93 9.87 30.26
CA ILE A 266 -3.56 11.27 30.22
C ILE A 266 -4.72 12.12 30.72
N LYS A 267 -4.46 12.94 31.71
CA LYS A 267 -5.46 13.81 32.32
C LYS A 267 -4.91 15.23 32.47
N GLU A 268 -5.63 16.17 31.92
CA GLU A 268 -5.33 17.60 32.08
C GLU A 268 -5.34 18.02 33.55
N ARG A 269 -4.36 18.84 33.95
CA ARG A 269 -4.33 19.51 35.25
C ARG A 269 -4.88 20.94 35.13
N ASP A 270 -5.66 21.33 36.14
CA ASP A 270 -6.13 22.69 36.21
C ASP A 270 -4.96 23.69 36.33
N LYS A 271 -4.91 24.64 35.40
CA LYS A 271 -3.82 25.61 35.24
C LYS A 271 -3.60 26.44 36.52
N SER A 272 -4.66 26.83 37.21
CA SER A 272 -4.55 27.63 38.43
C SER A 272 -3.92 26.83 39.59
N THR A 273 -4.28 25.58 39.70
CA THR A 273 -3.69 24.65 40.67
C THR A 273 -2.20 24.44 40.43
N VAL A 274 -1.80 24.17 39.18
CA VAL A 274 -0.39 24.02 38.81
C VAL A 274 0.43 25.25 39.10
N LEU A 275 -0.05 26.45 38.71
CA LEU A 275 0.64 27.70 38.96
C LEU A 275 0.84 27.97 40.47
N ASN A 276 -0.17 27.64 41.31
CA ASN A 276 -0.07 27.79 42.75
C ASN A 276 0.97 26.85 43.37
N GLU A 277 1.02 25.60 42.90
CA GLU A 277 2.01 24.62 43.37
C GLU A 277 3.43 25.01 42.97
N ILE A 278 3.66 25.44 41.71
CA ILE A 278 4.96 25.94 41.26
C ILE A 278 5.39 27.17 42.08
N GLN A 279 4.49 28.11 42.35
CA GLN A 279 4.79 29.26 43.22
C GLN A 279 5.18 28.84 44.62
N ALA A 280 4.52 27.83 45.20
CA ALA A 280 4.90 27.31 46.51
C ALA A 280 6.31 26.69 46.51
N SER A 281 6.63 25.88 45.44
CA SER A 281 7.95 25.29 45.24
C SER A 281 9.04 26.34 45.03
N LEU A 282 8.78 27.38 44.23
CA LEU A 282 9.70 28.50 44.04
C LEU A 282 10.06 29.19 45.37
N ARG A 283 9.04 29.50 46.21
CA ARG A 283 9.27 30.10 47.54
C ARG A 283 10.09 29.19 48.46
N GLU A 284 9.83 27.87 48.38
CA GLU A 284 10.60 26.92 49.20
C GLU A 284 12.04 26.84 48.74
N LEU A 285 12.32 26.77 47.43
CA LEU A 285 13.67 26.77 46.86
C LEU A 285 14.42 28.09 47.15
N GLU A 286 13.75 29.24 47.01
CA GLU A 286 14.31 30.54 47.41
C GLU A 286 14.72 30.55 48.88
N SER A 287 13.87 30.02 49.77
CA SER A 287 14.14 29.92 51.20
C SER A 287 15.31 28.97 51.50
N ARG A 288 15.41 27.84 50.83
CA ARG A 288 16.54 26.90 50.91
C ARG A 288 17.83 27.55 50.40
N GLY A 289 17.80 28.21 49.26
CA GLY A 289 18.96 28.91 48.67
C GLY A 289 19.50 30.05 49.55
N ALA A 290 18.63 30.68 50.36
CA ALA A 290 19.03 31.72 51.32
C ALA A 290 19.73 31.15 52.59
N ILE A 291 19.40 29.90 52.95
CA ILE A 291 19.93 29.26 54.17
C ILE A 291 21.19 28.46 53.91
N ASN A 292 21.38 27.90 52.74
CA ASN A 292 22.52 27.02 52.40
C ASN A 292 23.81 27.84 52.22
N GLN A 293 24.91 27.38 52.87
CA GLN A 293 26.24 27.97 52.81
C GLN A 293 27.14 27.27 51.77
N ASP A 294 26.80 26.10 51.32
CA ASP A 294 27.54 25.36 50.34
C ASP A 294 27.38 25.91 48.91
N ARG A 295 28.49 26.11 48.21
CA ARG A 295 28.54 26.70 46.87
C ARG A 295 27.93 25.79 45.82
N ALA A 296 28.10 24.45 45.90
CA ALA A 296 27.53 23.49 44.96
C ALA A 296 26.02 23.45 45.10
N GLU A 297 25.50 23.32 46.32
CA GLU A 297 24.07 23.32 46.56
C GLU A 297 23.36 24.64 46.15
N LYS A 298 24.11 25.78 46.25
CA LYS A 298 23.58 27.08 45.76
C LYS A 298 23.43 27.10 44.25
N ILE A 299 24.40 26.55 43.51
CA ILE A 299 24.37 26.48 42.04
C ILE A 299 23.20 25.58 41.61
N ASP A 300 23.06 24.40 42.24
CA ASP A 300 21.99 23.48 41.94
C ASP A 300 20.62 24.12 42.21
N THR A 301 20.43 24.76 43.37
CA THR A 301 19.17 25.47 43.73
C THR A 301 18.87 26.62 42.76
N GLN A 302 19.88 27.37 42.29
CA GLN A 302 19.70 28.45 41.31
C GLN A 302 19.31 27.90 39.94
N THR A 303 19.86 26.76 39.54
CA THR A 303 19.51 26.08 38.31
C THR A 303 18.08 25.58 38.35
N GLU A 304 17.65 24.96 39.47
CA GLU A 304 16.28 24.49 39.66
C GLU A 304 15.29 25.66 39.67
N LEU A 305 15.62 26.80 40.35
CA LEU A 305 14.81 28.01 40.34
C LEU A 305 14.62 28.55 38.91
N ALA A 306 15.71 28.65 38.12
CA ALA A 306 15.61 29.12 36.74
C ALA A 306 14.75 28.21 35.86
N LYS A 307 14.88 26.88 36.02
CA LYS A 307 14.05 25.90 35.30
C LYS A 307 12.58 26.04 35.66
N LEU A 308 12.26 26.14 36.96
CA LEU A 308 10.87 26.31 37.44
C LEU A 308 10.25 27.62 37.03
N ASP A 309 11.01 28.73 37.06
CA ASP A 309 10.58 30.03 36.61
C ASP A 309 10.25 30.02 35.11
N LEU A 310 11.03 29.34 34.29
CA LEU A 310 10.75 29.17 32.87
C LEU A 310 9.45 28.42 32.66
N VAL A 311 9.25 27.29 33.33
CA VAL A 311 8.04 26.48 33.26
C VAL A 311 6.82 27.31 33.74
N TYR A 312 6.96 28.03 34.84
CA TYR A 312 5.89 28.90 35.34
C TYR A 312 5.46 29.94 34.30
N ASN A 313 6.41 30.62 33.68
CA ASN A 313 6.14 31.64 32.68
C ASN A 313 5.52 31.04 31.41
N ASN A 314 6.00 29.87 30.96
CA ASN A 314 5.44 29.17 29.82
C ASN A 314 3.98 28.76 30.06
N ILE A 315 3.67 28.19 31.23
CA ILE A 315 2.30 27.84 31.60
C ILE A 315 1.42 29.11 31.69
N LYS A 316 1.92 30.18 32.34
CA LYS A 316 1.19 31.44 32.47
C LYS A 316 0.82 32.05 31.13
N ASN A 317 1.75 32.03 30.19
CA ASN A 317 1.57 32.58 28.84
C ASN A 317 0.76 31.63 27.91
N GLY A 318 0.48 30.39 28.33
CA GLY A 318 -0.26 29.41 27.55
C GLY A 318 0.55 28.68 26.48
N SER A 319 1.88 28.79 26.53
CA SER A 319 2.79 28.06 25.66
C SER A 319 3.17 26.67 26.17
N GLU A 320 2.77 26.34 27.41
CA GLU A 320 2.96 25.03 28.02
C GLU A 320 1.74 24.63 28.85
N GLN A 321 1.49 23.31 28.94
CA GLN A 321 0.42 22.76 29.79
C GLN A 321 0.95 21.48 30.48
N ILE A 322 0.45 21.22 31.69
CA ILE A 322 0.85 20.05 32.48
C ILE A 322 -0.27 19.03 32.49
N TYR A 323 0.09 17.78 32.22
CA TYR A 323 -0.79 16.64 32.29
C TYR A 323 -0.33 15.67 33.38
N TYR A 324 -1.26 14.95 33.98
CA TYR A 324 -0.97 13.75 34.76
C TYR A 324 -0.92 12.55 33.80
N VAL A 325 0.15 11.79 33.86
CA VAL A 325 0.37 10.60 33.06
C VAL A 325 0.52 9.38 33.92
N THR A 326 -0.24 8.33 33.67
CA THR A 326 -0.06 7.01 34.24
C THR A 326 0.19 6.01 33.16
N LEU A 327 1.36 5.40 33.18
CA LEU A 327 1.79 4.40 32.19
C LEU A 327 1.63 2.99 32.80
N ARG A 328 0.92 2.10 32.06
CA ARG A 328 0.69 0.70 32.41
C ARG A 328 1.15 -0.22 31.30
N PHE A 329 1.75 -1.32 31.72
CA PHE A 329 2.06 -2.45 30.82
C PHE A 329 1.21 -3.65 31.22
N ILE A 330 0.60 -4.30 30.25
CA ILE A 330 -0.17 -5.51 30.42
C ILE A 330 0.58 -6.62 29.71
N VAL A 331 0.96 -7.63 30.47
CA VAL A 331 1.73 -8.79 29.99
C VAL A 331 0.88 -10.03 30.14
N SER A 332 0.82 -10.86 29.13
CA SER A 332 0.05 -12.11 29.16
C SER A 332 0.89 -13.31 28.73
N ASP A 333 0.59 -14.49 29.28
CA ASP A 333 1.19 -15.77 28.91
C ASP A 333 0.19 -16.91 29.14
N ASN A 334 0.41 -18.04 28.46
CA ASN A 334 -0.37 -19.26 28.68
C ASN A 334 0.08 -20.02 29.96
N ASP A 335 1.28 -19.74 30.44
CA ASP A 335 1.89 -20.33 31.61
C ASP A 335 2.11 -19.27 32.70
N LEU A 336 1.73 -19.58 33.94
CA LEU A 336 1.82 -18.63 35.06
C LEU A 336 3.26 -18.36 35.49
N ASP A 337 4.09 -19.40 35.54
CA ASP A 337 5.47 -19.26 36.01
C ASP A 337 6.29 -18.42 35.01
N ARG A 338 6.10 -18.68 33.71
CA ARG A 338 6.68 -17.85 32.64
C ARG A 338 6.20 -16.40 32.70
N LEU A 339 4.89 -16.19 32.94
CA LEU A 339 4.36 -14.83 33.09
C LEU A 339 5.06 -14.08 34.22
N GLN A 340 5.24 -14.71 35.36
CA GLN A 340 5.87 -14.09 36.54
C GLN A 340 7.34 -13.78 36.28
N GLU A 341 8.10 -14.71 35.69
CA GLU A 341 9.49 -14.50 35.31
C GLU A 341 9.63 -13.33 34.32
N ARG A 342 8.87 -13.36 33.21
CA ARG A 342 8.87 -12.31 32.21
C ARG A 342 8.49 -10.94 32.80
N THR A 343 7.51 -10.91 33.69
CA THR A 343 7.06 -9.64 34.29
C THR A 343 8.11 -9.06 35.24
N LEU A 344 8.82 -9.89 35.99
CA LEU A 344 9.93 -9.44 36.85
C LEU A 344 11.11 -8.93 36.01
N ASP A 345 11.40 -9.58 34.89
CA ASP A 345 12.47 -9.13 34.00
C ASP A 345 12.13 -7.78 33.36
N ILE A 346 10.88 -7.57 32.92
CA ILE A 346 10.40 -6.25 32.44
C ILE A 346 10.57 -5.17 33.53
N VAL A 347 10.20 -5.45 34.77
CA VAL A 347 10.37 -4.49 35.89
C VAL A 347 11.84 -4.11 36.09
N LYS A 348 12.76 -5.09 36.08
CA LYS A 348 14.21 -4.82 36.18
C LYS A 348 14.74 -3.99 35.04
N GLU A 349 14.25 -4.25 33.81
CA GLU A 349 14.69 -3.53 32.62
C GLU A 349 14.16 -2.08 32.62
N LEU A 350 12.92 -1.86 33.05
CA LEU A 350 12.38 -0.52 33.29
C LEU A 350 13.18 0.24 34.36
N GLU A 351 13.58 -0.43 35.45
CA GLU A 351 14.43 0.17 36.51
C GLU A 351 15.81 0.58 35.96
N GLN A 352 16.40 -0.22 35.04
CA GLN A 352 17.67 0.14 34.38
C GLN A 352 17.55 1.38 33.49
N GLN A 353 16.35 1.68 32.98
CA GLN A 353 16.03 2.85 32.20
C GLN A 353 15.54 4.03 33.05
N GLY A 354 15.70 3.98 34.37
CA GLY A 354 15.33 5.04 35.26
C GLY A 354 13.82 5.11 35.59
N LEU A 355 13.05 4.07 35.24
CA LEU A 355 11.62 4.00 35.51
C LEU A 355 11.34 3.10 36.70
N SER A 356 10.77 3.65 37.76
CA SER A 356 10.35 2.83 38.90
C SER A 356 8.97 2.23 38.65
N ALA A 357 8.90 0.90 38.64
CA ALA A 357 7.69 0.14 38.35
C ALA A 357 7.32 -0.84 39.45
N TYR A 358 6.03 -1.17 39.55
CA TYR A 358 5.55 -2.19 40.50
C TYR A 358 4.41 -3.01 39.90
N ILE A 359 4.23 -4.21 40.42
CA ILE A 359 3.11 -5.09 40.11
C ILE A 359 2.03 -4.84 41.17
N PRO A 360 0.85 -4.28 40.79
CA PRO A 360 -0.23 -4.04 41.75
C PRO A 360 -0.70 -5.30 42.43
N SER A 361 -1.02 -5.22 43.72
CA SER A 361 -1.54 -6.35 44.52
C SER A 361 -2.94 -6.04 45.05
N ASN A 362 -3.82 -7.03 44.95
CA ASN A 362 -5.23 -6.96 45.39
C ASN A 362 -6.11 -5.94 44.67
N THR A 363 -5.66 -5.44 43.52
CA THR A 363 -6.38 -4.43 42.68
C THR A 363 -6.58 -4.88 41.23
N MET A 364 -6.40 -6.17 40.94
CA MET A 364 -6.40 -6.69 39.57
C MET A 364 -7.69 -6.40 38.77
N LEU A 365 -8.86 -6.41 39.44
CA LEU A 365 -10.11 -5.97 38.80
C LEU A 365 -10.05 -4.50 38.38
N LYS A 366 -9.47 -3.64 39.20
CA LYS A 366 -9.31 -2.21 38.90
C LYS A 366 -8.34 -2.02 37.73
N GLU A 367 -7.23 -2.77 37.75
CA GLU A 367 -6.22 -2.73 36.67
C GLU A 367 -6.82 -3.24 35.34
N PHE A 368 -7.58 -4.33 35.36
CA PHE A 368 -8.29 -4.80 34.17
C PHE A 368 -9.28 -3.77 33.62
N LEU A 369 -10.09 -3.17 34.49
CA LEU A 369 -11.05 -2.12 34.06
C LEU A 369 -10.35 -0.86 33.55
N SER A 370 -9.16 -0.53 34.07
CA SER A 370 -8.39 0.64 33.65
C SER A 370 -7.85 0.55 32.22
N ILE A 371 -7.92 -0.61 31.58
CA ILE A 371 -7.60 -0.73 30.15
C ILE A 371 -8.52 0.18 29.33
N ILE A 372 -9.82 0.18 29.63
CA ILE A 372 -10.84 0.92 28.90
C ILE A 372 -11.40 2.09 29.69
N LEU A 373 -11.49 1.99 31.03
CA LEU A 373 -12.02 3.06 31.88
C LEU A 373 -10.89 3.97 32.38
N ASP A 374 -11.24 5.09 33.02
CA ASP A 374 -10.28 5.98 33.69
C ASP A 374 -9.44 5.20 34.71
N GLY A 375 -8.16 5.08 34.42
CA GLY A 375 -7.17 4.34 35.18
C GLY A 375 -6.13 5.23 35.85
N ASN A 376 -6.30 6.54 35.83
CA ASN A 376 -5.30 7.47 36.34
C ASN A 376 -5.15 7.33 37.86
N THR A 377 -4.14 6.58 38.30
CA THR A 377 -3.85 6.28 39.71
C THR A 377 -2.58 6.97 40.19
N ILE A 378 -1.63 7.20 39.31
CA ILE A 378 -0.36 7.88 39.58
C ILE A 378 -0.44 9.26 38.98
N GLN A 379 -0.08 10.27 39.75
CA GLN A 379 -0.20 11.67 39.36
C GLN A 379 1.18 12.29 39.14
N THR A 380 1.93 11.77 38.18
CA THR A 380 3.20 12.36 37.80
C THR A 380 2.94 13.46 36.78
N PRO A 381 3.40 14.69 37.04
CA PRO A 381 3.18 15.81 36.13
C PRO A 381 4.16 15.76 34.96
N PHE A 382 3.63 15.88 33.75
CA PHE A 382 4.41 15.96 32.50
C PHE A 382 4.09 17.28 31.77
N PRO A 383 5.09 18.16 31.52
CA PRO A 383 4.98 19.23 30.56
C PRO A 383 4.73 18.66 29.15
N VAL A 384 3.83 19.29 28.40
CA VAL A 384 3.44 18.73 27.10
C VAL A 384 4.51 18.93 26.04
N PHE A 385 5.05 20.15 25.90
CA PHE A 385 6.10 20.44 24.90
C PHE A 385 7.46 19.90 25.30
N ASP A 386 7.81 20.03 26.57
CA ASP A 386 9.17 19.70 27.04
C ASP A 386 9.36 18.18 27.29
N THR A 387 8.28 17.41 27.48
CA THR A 387 8.41 15.99 27.85
C THR A 387 7.45 15.08 27.10
N LEU A 388 6.13 15.29 27.24
CA LEU A 388 5.14 14.31 26.77
C LEU A 388 5.19 14.10 25.26
N SER A 389 5.22 15.17 24.47
CA SER A 389 5.26 15.11 23.02
C SER A 389 6.60 14.61 22.47
N ARG A 390 7.69 14.85 23.20
CA ARG A 390 9.03 14.38 22.83
C ARG A 390 9.20 12.86 22.92
N GLN A 391 8.29 12.20 23.64
CA GLN A 391 8.25 10.75 23.72
C GLN A 391 7.56 10.08 22.54
N PHE A 392 7.05 10.80 21.59
CA PHE A 392 6.34 10.42 20.35
C PHE A 392 6.31 8.90 20.08
N PRO A 393 5.27 8.18 20.54
CA PRO A 393 5.26 6.71 20.52
C PRO A 393 4.74 6.12 19.21
N PHE A 394 4.48 6.97 18.18
CA PHE A 394 3.84 6.57 16.94
C PHE A 394 4.86 6.36 15.81
N TYR A 395 5.81 5.45 16.00
CA TYR A 395 6.83 5.17 14.97
C TYR A 395 6.59 3.85 14.19
N TYR A 396 5.63 3.04 14.64
CA TYR A 396 5.28 1.80 13.95
C TYR A 396 4.28 2.08 12.85
N GLN A 397 4.60 1.65 11.62
CA GLN A 397 3.75 1.82 10.45
C GLN A 397 3.16 0.49 10.00
N SER A 398 1.87 0.48 9.70
CA SER A 398 1.18 -0.55 8.92
C SER A 398 0.19 0.12 7.98
N HIS A 399 -0.15 -0.54 6.88
CA HIS A 399 -1.16 -0.07 5.94
C HIS A 399 -2.03 -1.24 5.50
N ILE A 400 -3.33 -1.15 5.72
CA ILE A 400 -4.27 -2.23 5.47
C ILE A 400 -5.50 -1.69 4.75
N ASP A 401 -5.55 -1.88 3.42
CA ASP A 401 -6.72 -1.56 2.62
C ASP A 401 -7.82 -2.63 2.77
N PRO A 402 -9.10 -2.25 2.74
CA PRO A 402 -10.22 -3.19 2.94
C PRO A 402 -10.31 -4.32 1.91
N THR A 403 -9.82 -4.10 0.69
CA THR A 403 -9.89 -5.03 -0.44
C THR A 403 -8.52 -5.25 -1.09
N GLY A 404 -7.42 -4.99 -0.35
CA GLY A 404 -6.04 -5.14 -0.83
C GLY A 404 -5.52 -6.57 -0.79
N LEU A 405 -4.43 -6.80 -1.52
CA LEU A 405 -3.56 -7.97 -1.40
C LEU A 405 -2.31 -7.62 -0.59
N PHE A 406 -1.64 -8.63 -0.05
CA PHE A 406 -0.40 -8.42 0.69
C PHE A 406 0.70 -7.89 -0.23
N PHE A 407 1.09 -6.67 0.00
CA PHE A 407 2.14 -5.99 -0.77
C PHE A 407 3.55 -6.32 -0.23
N GLY A 408 3.69 -6.38 1.08
CA GLY A 408 4.96 -6.62 1.75
C GLY A 408 4.97 -6.07 3.17
N TYR A 409 6.17 -5.81 3.69
CA TYR A 409 6.35 -5.25 5.03
C TYR A 409 6.86 -3.82 4.97
N THR A 410 6.44 -3.01 5.93
CA THR A 410 7.03 -1.70 6.16
C THR A 410 8.44 -1.84 6.77
N ALA A 411 9.22 -0.77 6.78
CA ALA A 411 10.55 -0.75 7.42
C ALA A 411 10.49 -1.05 8.93
N THR A 412 9.33 -0.77 9.56
CA THR A 412 9.10 -1.06 10.98
C THR A 412 8.54 -2.46 11.26
N GLY A 413 8.40 -3.29 10.22
CA GLY A 413 7.89 -4.66 10.31
C GLY A 413 6.36 -4.80 10.23
N GLY A 414 5.63 -3.71 10.02
CA GLY A 414 4.18 -3.72 9.85
C GLY A 414 3.72 -4.29 8.51
N LEU A 415 2.48 -4.76 8.47
CA LEU A 415 1.89 -5.25 7.24
C LEU A 415 1.57 -4.09 6.28
N ASN A 416 1.84 -4.31 5.01
CA ASN A 416 1.36 -3.45 3.94
C ASN A 416 0.43 -4.27 3.02
N ILE A 417 -0.88 -4.02 3.12
CA ILE A 417 -1.93 -4.64 2.30
C ILE A 417 -2.52 -3.52 1.45
N LEU A 418 -2.23 -3.53 0.16
CA LEU A 418 -2.50 -2.42 -0.73
C LEU A 418 -3.51 -2.78 -1.83
N ASN A 419 -4.41 -1.86 -2.12
CA ASN A 419 -5.18 -1.83 -3.36
C ASN A 419 -5.10 -0.42 -3.96
N THR A 420 -4.46 -0.29 -5.11
CA THR A 420 -4.28 1.00 -5.79
C THR A 420 -5.59 1.63 -6.25
N PHE A 421 -6.68 0.87 -6.31
CA PHE A 421 -8.03 1.36 -6.63
C PHE A 421 -8.88 1.67 -5.40
N THR A 422 -8.33 1.57 -4.19
CA THR A 422 -9.03 2.03 -2.98
C THR A 422 -9.19 3.54 -3.02
N ARG A 423 -10.43 4.02 -2.85
CA ARG A 423 -10.78 5.43 -2.84
C ARG A 423 -10.98 5.92 -1.41
N THR A 424 -10.29 6.98 -1.05
CA THR A 424 -10.44 7.68 0.23
C THR A 424 -10.50 9.19 -0.01
N SER A 425 -10.66 9.99 1.05
CA SER A 425 -10.54 11.46 0.98
C SER A 425 -9.18 11.92 0.46
N GLU A 426 -8.11 11.17 0.69
CA GLU A 426 -6.75 11.48 0.29
C GLU A 426 -6.32 10.80 -1.01
N ARG A 427 -6.91 9.66 -1.34
CA ARG A 427 -6.63 8.89 -2.56
C ARG A 427 -7.75 9.09 -3.56
N ASN A 428 -7.55 10.07 -4.46
CA ASN A 428 -8.55 10.54 -5.41
C ASN A 428 -8.32 10.10 -6.85
N SER A 429 -7.15 9.53 -7.17
CA SER A 429 -6.77 9.04 -8.51
C SER A 429 -6.12 7.66 -8.35
N TYR A 430 -5.91 6.95 -9.46
CA TYR A 430 -5.35 5.60 -9.50
C TYR A 430 -4.01 5.56 -10.28
N ASP A 431 -3.52 6.74 -10.65
CA ASP A 431 -2.31 6.88 -11.44
C ASP A 431 -1.07 6.65 -10.57
N LEU A 432 -0.04 6.05 -11.16
CA LEU A 432 1.17 5.61 -10.46
C LEU A 432 2.43 6.01 -11.23
N LEU A 433 3.46 6.43 -10.52
CA LEU A 433 4.80 6.68 -11.05
C LEU A 433 5.83 5.85 -10.28
N ALA A 434 6.56 5.00 -10.98
CA ALA A 434 7.67 4.22 -10.44
C ALA A 434 9.00 4.71 -11.00
N ILE A 435 9.91 5.12 -10.12
CA ILE A 435 11.24 5.61 -10.48
C ILE A 435 12.29 4.75 -9.79
N GLY A 436 13.27 4.23 -10.55
CA GLY A 436 14.34 3.43 -9.97
C GLY A 436 15.40 3.05 -10.99
N VAL A 437 16.67 3.16 -10.57
CA VAL A 437 17.81 2.79 -11.41
C VAL A 437 17.79 1.31 -11.81
N LYS A 438 18.53 0.96 -12.82
CA LYS A 438 18.65 -0.45 -13.26
C LYS A 438 19.10 -1.33 -12.09
N GLY A 439 18.45 -2.47 -11.90
CA GLY A 439 18.71 -3.40 -10.79
C GLY A 439 18.04 -3.02 -9.46
N SER A 440 17.21 -1.96 -9.41
CA SER A 440 16.43 -1.59 -8.22
C SER A 440 15.24 -2.51 -7.90
N GLY A 441 14.91 -3.44 -8.80
CA GLY A 441 13.71 -4.28 -8.70
C GLY A 441 12.45 -3.65 -9.31
N LYS A 442 12.56 -2.52 -10.04
CA LYS A 442 11.43 -1.80 -10.64
C LYS A 442 10.53 -2.70 -11.50
N SER A 443 11.11 -3.41 -12.48
CA SER A 443 10.33 -4.25 -13.41
C SER A 443 9.65 -5.42 -12.70
N VAL A 444 10.32 -6.04 -11.72
CA VAL A 444 9.73 -7.14 -10.92
C VAL A 444 8.57 -6.59 -10.07
N THR A 445 8.76 -5.46 -9.41
CA THR A 445 7.72 -4.80 -8.61
C THR A 445 6.49 -4.47 -9.47
N LEU A 446 6.71 -3.88 -10.65
CA LEU A 446 5.60 -3.51 -11.55
C LEU A 446 4.88 -4.75 -12.10
N LYS A 447 5.60 -5.80 -12.52
CA LYS A 447 4.99 -7.04 -12.98
C LYS A 447 4.10 -7.66 -11.90
N ASP A 448 4.60 -7.72 -10.68
CA ASP A 448 3.86 -8.26 -9.54
C ASP A 448 2.64 -7.39 -9.21
N MET A 449 2.75 -6.05 -9.25
CA MET A 449 1.59 -5.17 -9.09
C MET A 449 0.57 -5.32 -10.22
N LEU A 450 1.01 -5.52 -11.46
CA LEU A 450 0.09 -5.81 -12.59
C LEU A 450 -0.57 -7.18 -12.42
N GLU A 451 0.17 -8.16 -11.93
CA GLU A 451 -0.38 -9.48 -11.58
C GLU A 451 -1.48 -9.35 -10.53
N GLU A 452 -1.26 -8.55 -9.48
CA GLU A 452 -2.32 -8.24 -8.51
C GLU A 452 -3.57 -7.69 -9.18
N GLN A 453 -3.43 -6.79 -10.16
CA GLN A 453 -4.59 -6.26 -10.86
C GLN A 453 -5.35 -7.34 -11.62
N LEU A 454 -4.64 -8.27 -12.27
CA LEU A 454 -5.24 -9.43 -12.94
C LEU A 454 -5.94 -10.36 -11.94
N LEU A 455 -5.32 -10.61 -10.77
CA LEU A 455 -5.93 -11.39 -9.68
C LEU A 455 -7.23 -10.77 -9.17
N LEU A 456 -7.29 -9.43 -9.15
CA LEU A 456 -8.48 -8.68 -8.76
C LEU A 456 -9.55 -8.60 -9.87
N GLY A 457 -9.30 -9.18 -11.06
CA GLY A 457 -10.20 -9.16 -12.21
C GLY A 457 -10.20 -7.83 -12.96
N ASN A 458 -9.15 -7.03 -12.81
CA ASN A 458 -8.95 -5.79 -13.55
C ASN A 458 -8.30 -6.06 -14.91
N ARG A 459 -8.46 -5.13 -15.84
CA ARG A 459 -7.84 -5.19 -17.17
C ARG A 459 -6.49 -4.48 -17.16
N VAL A 460 -5.49 -5.08 -17.80
CA VAL A 460 -4.12 -4.59 -17.85
C VAL A 460 -3.67 -4.40 -19.30
N LEU A 461 -3.27 -3.19 -19.63
CA LEU A 461 -2.71 -2.80 -20.91
C LEU A 461 -1.27 -2.35 -20.69
N VAL A 462 -0.32 -2.96 -21.39
CA VAL A 462 1.11 -2.66 -21.23
C VAL A 462 1.70 -2.17 -22.53
N LEU A 463 2.34 -1.02 -22.52
CA LEU A 463 3.23 -0.58 -23.59
C LEU A 463 4.66 -0.99 -23.23
N ASP A 464 5.12 -2.09 -23.84
CA ASP A 464 6.36 -2.79 -23.52
C ASP A 464 7.46 -2.45 -24.53
N ILE A 465 8.43 -1.63 -24.10
CA ILE A 465 9.53 -1.16 -24.98
C ILE A 465 10.68 -2.18 -25.03
N GLU A 466 10.94 -2.89 -23.95
CA GLU A 466 12.08 -3.80 -23.81
C GLU A 466 11.70 -5.30 -23.99
N SER A 467 10.45 -5.61 -24.27
CA SER A 467 9.89 -6.98 -24.31
C SER A 467 10.04 -7.76 -22.99
N GLU A 468 9.83 -7.09 -21.86
CA GLU A 468 9.99 -7.69 -20.52
C GLU A 468 8.73 -8.40 -20.02
N TYR A 469 7.53 -8.05 -20.51
CA TYR A 469 6.24 -8.49 -19.95
C TYR A 469 5.64 -9.72 -20.64
N ARG A 470 6.31 -10.29 -21.65
CA ARG A 470 5.80 -11.41 -22.43
C ARG A 470 5.48 -12.64 -21.59
N SER A 471 6.30 -12.94 -20.58
CA SER A 471 6.07 -14.10 -19.69
C SER A 471 4.73 -14.03 -18.95
N MET A 472 4.25 -12.83 -18.61
CA MET A 472 2.93 -12.67 -18.00
C MET A 472 1.80 -13.06 -18.96
N ALA A 473 1.92 -12.69 -20.26
CA ALA A 473 0.89 -13.05 -21.22
C ALA A 473 0.78 -14.57 -21.40
N GLU A 474 1.89 -15.29 -21.33
CA GLU A 474 1.91 -16.76 -21.44
C GLU A 474 1.21 -17.42 -20.25
N VAL A 475 1.29 -16.85 -19.06
CA VAL A 475 0.66 -17.36 -17.82
C VAL A 475 -0.81 -17.01 -17.72
N TYR A 476 -1.20 -15.81 -18.15
CA TYR A 476 -2.55 -15.28 -18.03
C TYR A 476 -3.38 -15.39 -19.31
N ASP A 477 -2.95 -16.20 -20.30
CA ASP A 477 -3.57 -16.29 -21.63
C ASP A 477 -3.77 -14.90 -22.26
N GLY A 478 -2.80 -13.99 -21.97
CA GLY A 478 -2.81 -12.63 -22.45
C GLY A 478 -2.46 -12.53 -23.94
N GLN A 479 -2.85 -11.43 -24.54
CA GLN A 479 -2.52 -11.12 -25.92
C GLN A 479 -1.22 -10.32 -26.01
N VAL A 480 -0.22 -10.85 -26.74
CA VAL A 480 0.98 -10.09 -27.11
C VAL A 480 0.85 -9.58 -28.54
N ILE A 481 0.72 -8.28 -28.71
CA ILE A 481 0.65 -7.62 -30.01
C ILE A 481 2.06 -7.12 -30.34
N LYS A 482 2.78 -7.91 -31.17
CA LYS A 482 4.10 -7.51 -31.64
C LYS A 482 3.95 -6.46 -32.72
N ILE A 483 4.29 -5.23 -32.41
CA ILE A 483 4.28 -4.14 -33.37
C ILE A 483 5.52 -4.23 -34.25
N ASN A 484 5.30 -4.54 -35.51
CA ASN A 484 6.32 -4.64 -36.54
C ASN A 484 5.84 -3.96 -37.81
N GLN A 485 6.65 -4.00 -38.86
CA GLN A 485 6.28 -3.40 -40.15
C GLN A 485 4.97 -3.91 -40.77
N ARG A 486 4.45 -5.07 -40.34
CA ARG A 486 3.18 -5.65 -40.82
C ARG A 486 2.01 -5.35 -39.89
N SER A 487 2.25 -4.82 -38.70
CA SER A 487 1.23 -4.46 -37.73
C SER A 487 0.68 -3.08 -38.09
N ARG A 488 -0.47 -3.06 -38.72
CA ARG A 488 -1.11 -1.86 -39.23
C ARG A 488 -2.11 -1.28 -38.26
N ILE A 489 -1.92 -0.03 -37.92
CA ILE A 489 -2.85 0.77 -37.12
C ILE A 489 -3.12 2.04 -37.93
N ASN A 490 -4.33 2.16 -38.48
CA ASN A 490 -4.72 3.31 -39.29
C ASN A 490 -4.91 4.56 -38.43
N PRO A 491 -4.06 5.59 -38.55
CA PRO A 491 -4.21 6.81 -37.75
C PRO A 491 -5.45 7.63 -38.11
N LEU A 492 -6.02 7.41 -39.29
CA LEU A 492 -7.22 8.11 -39.77
C LEU A 492 -8.52 7.42 -39.34
N GLN A 493 -8.43 6.28 -38.70
CA GLN A 493 -9.58 5.59 -38.12
C GLN A 493 -10.10 6.34 -36.91
N ILE A 494 -11.32 6.81 -36.97
CA ILE A 494 -12.01 7.47 -35.86
C ILE A 494 -12.48 6.39 -34.88
N THR A 495 -12.11 6.56 -33.62
CA THR A 495 -12.60 5.76 -32.53
C THR A 495 -13.57 6.60 -31.71
N LYS A 496 -14.72 6.08 -31.28
CA LYS A 496 -15.59 6.84 -30.39
C LYS A 496 -14.86 7.06 -29.06
N ALA A 497 -14.48 8.30 -28.78
CA ALA A 497 -14.17 8.72 -27.44
C ALA A 497 -15.52 8.85 -26.70
N VAL A 498 -15.85 7.92 -25.84
CA VAL A 498 -17.03 7.95 -24.98
C VAL A 498 -16.85 9.16 -24.04
N ASP A 499 -17.76 10.02 -23.67
CA ASP A 499 -19.09 9.88 -23.15
C ASP A 499 -19.74 11.21 -22.76
N SER A 500 -20.92 11.43 -23.21
CA SER A 500 -21.81 12.48 -22.74
C SER A 500 -22.68 12.10 -21.54
N LYS A 501 -22.71 10.84 -21.13
CA LYS A 501 -23.54 10.42 -19.99
C LYS A 501 -23.01 10.81 -18.61
N VAL A 502 -21.89 11.49 -18.51
CA VAL A 502 -21.33 11.97 -17.23
C VAL A 502 -21.74 13.41 -16.92
N GLU A 503 -22.24 14.16 -17.90
CA GLU A 503 -22.79 15.51 -17.73
C GLU A 503 -24.24 15.51 -18.24
N GLU A 504 -25.20 15.44 -17.31
CA GLU A 504 -26.65 15.38 -17.60
C GLU A 504 -27.19 16.56 -18.40
N ASP A 505 -26.39 17.59 -18.70
CA ASP A 505 -26.79 18.86 -19.29
C ASP A 505 -26.37 19.07 -20.75
N ILE A 506 -25.66 18.10 -21.40
CA ILE A 506 -25.18 18.24 -22.79
C ILE A 506 -26.08 17.50 -23.75
N LEU A 507 -26.54 18.19 -24.80
CA LEU A 507 -27.34 17.58 -25.88
C LEU A 507 -26.50 16.51 -26.64
N PRO A 508 -27.06 15.33 -26.97
CA PRO A 508 -26.35 14.27 -27.67
C PRO A 508 -25.66 14.67 -29.00
N GLU A 509 -26.22 15.64 -29.69
CA GLU A 509 -25.68 16.17 -30.95
C GLU A 509 -24.42 17.03 -30.76
N ASP A 510 -24.36 17.80 -29.68
CA ASP A 510 -23.19 18.65 -29.36
C ASP A 510 -22.04 17.77 -28.84
N ASP A 511 -22.35 16.70 -28.18
CA ASP A 511 -21.38 15.71 -27.74
C ASP A 511 -20.75 14.95 -28.91
N ALA A 512 -21.56 14.53 -29.89
CA ALA A 512 -21.07 13.86 -31.09
C ALA A 512 -20.10 14.77 -31.87
N LYS A 513 -20.40 16.06 -31.98
CA LYS A 513 -19.53 17.07 -32.65
C LYS A 513 -18.23 17.28 -31.86
N ALA A 514 -18.31 17.35 -30.50
CA ALA A 514 -17.13 17.53 -29.65
C ALA A 514 -16.20 16.30 -29.73
N ASN A 515 -16.77 15.10 -29.75
CA ASN A 515 -16.03 13.86 -29.93
C ASN A 515 -15.35 13.76 -31.31
N PHE A 516 -16.04 14.14 -32.37
CA PHE A 516 -15.47 14.18 -33.72
C PHE A 516 -14.32 15.19 -33.82
N ALA A 517 -14.46 16.39 -33.26
CA ALA A 517 -13.41 17.41 -33.20
C ALA A 517 -12.19 16.90 -32.37
N SER A 518 -12.42 16.18 -31.31
CA SER A 518 -11.36 15.56 -30.51
C SER A 518 -10.55 14.52 -31.31
N GLU A 519 -11.24 13.69 -32.09
CA GLU A 519 -10.59 12.72 -32.99
C GLU A 519 -9.81 13.39 -34.15
N LEU A 520 -10.32 14.45 -34.71
CA LEU A 520 -9.57 15.26 -35.71
C LEU A 520 -8.32 15.89 -35.06
N SER A 521 -8.42 16.36 -33.81
CA SER A 521 -7.27 16.86 -33.04
C SER A 521 -6.21 15.78 -32.80
N ARG A 522 -6.62 14.53 -32.57
CA ARG A 522 -5.74 13.36 -32.46
C ARG A 522 -4.99 13.10 -33.78
N ILE A 523 -5.69 13.10 -34.91
CA ILE A 523 -5.09 12.94 -36.26
C ILE A 523 -4.08 14.06 -36.53
N ARG A 524 -4.42 15.29 -36.18
CA ARG A 524 -3.53 16.45 -36.23
C ARG A 524 -2.25 16.23 -35.46
N THR A 525 -2.37 15.75 -34.22
CA THR A 525 -1.23 15.43 -33.33
C THR A 525 -0.34 14.35 -33.93
N PHE A 526 -0.92 13.29 -34.49
CA PHE A 526 -0.17 12.24 -35.18
C PHE A 526 0.68 12.82 -36.34
N MET A 527 0.09 13.66 -37.19
CA MET A 527 0.82 14.28 -38.31
C MET A 527 1.94 15.20 -37.83
N SER A 528 1.70 15.98 -36.77
CA SER A 528 2.74 16.86 -36.19
C SER A 528 3.88 16.08 -35.54
N MET A 529 3.65 14.85 -35.10
CA MET A 529 4.72 13.94 -34.62
C MET A 529 5.49 13.31 -35.77
N TYR A 530 4.78 12.90 -36.83
CA TYR A 530 5.40 12.29 -37.97
C TYR A 530 6.25 13.29 -38.75
N ILE A 531 5.79 14.58 -38.84
CA ILE A 531 6.50 15.68 -39.50
C ILE A 531 6.72 16.79 -38.48
N SER A 532 7.91 16.79 -37.84
CA SER A 532 8.22 17.68 -36.72
C SER A 532 8.08 19.18 -37.02
N ASP A 533 8.37 19.59 -38.29
CA ASP A 533 8.40 20.98 -38.71
C ASP A 533 7.30 21.33 -39.76
N ILE A 534 6.15 20.63 -39.69
CA ILE A 534 5.05 20.91 -40.59
C ILE A 534 4.49 22.31 -40.33
N ASP A 535 4.42 23.12 -41.37
CA ASP A 535 3.80 24.44 -41.26
C ASP A 535 2.28 24.34 -41.09
N ILE A 536 1.71 25.34 -40.41
CA ILE A 536 0.30 25.36 -40.07
C ILE A 536 -0.64 25.27 -41.27
N PHE A 537 -0.28 25.88 -42.42
CA PHE A 537 -1.13 25.87 -43.61
C PHE A 537 -1.14 24.47 -44.25
N THR A 538 0.01 23.83 -44.33
CA THR A 538 0.13 22.46 -44.85
C THR A 538 -0.62 21.47 -43.93
N LEU A 539 -0.56 21.67 -42.62
CA LEU A 539 -1.29 20.85 -41.66
C LEU A 539 -2.81 21.05 -41.78
N GLU A 540 -3.29 22.30 -41.93
CA GLU A 540 -4.73 22.55 -42.14
C GLU A 540 -5.20 22.00 -43.50
N ALA A 541 -4.42 22.17 -44.58
CA ALA A 541 -4.74 21.56 -45.87
C ALA A 541 -4.85 20.01 -45.77
N PHE A 542 -4.01 19.38 -44.97
CA PHE A 542 -4.12 17.95 -44.67
C PHE A 542 -5.43 17.62 -43.92
N MET A 543 -5.78 18.37 -42.88
CA MET A 543 -6.99 18.13 -42.09
C MET A 543 -8.27 18.32 -42.92
N ASP A 544 -8.29 19.28 -43.84
CA ASP A 544 -9.39 19.46 -44.80
C ASP A 544 -9.55 18.21 -45.70
N LEU A 545 -8.46 17.67 -46.22
CA LEU A 545 -8.48 16.47 -47.06
C LEU A 545 -8.93 15.22 -46.27
N VAL A 546 -8.53 15.10 -45.02
CA VAL A 546 -8.98 14.02 -44.12
C VAL A 546 -10.47 14.14 -43.89
N THR A 547 -10.97 15.33 -43.58
CA THR A 547 -12.40 15.57 -43.35
C THR A 547 -13.22 15.29 -44.61
N GLU A 548 -12.74 15.73 -45.78
CA GLU A 548 -13.34 15.42 -47.06
C GLU A 548 -13.37 13.91 -47.35
N SER A 549 -12.30 13.20 -46.97
CA SER A 549 -12.21 11.74 -47.14
C SER A 549 -13.15 10.97 -46.19
N LEU A 550 -13.34 11.46 -44.96
CA LEU A 550 -14.31 10.91 -44.02
C LEU A 550 -15.74 11.09 -44.54
N ASN A 551 -16.08 12.28 -45.00
CA ASN A 551 -17.39 12.60 -45.56
C ASN A 551 -17.74 11.74 -46.78
N GLU A 552 -16.77 11.48 -47.67
CA GLU A 552 -16.96 10.57 -48.83
C GLU A 552 -17.23 9.13 -48.44
N LYS A 553 -16.66 8.67 -47.32
CA LYS A 553 -16.93 7.36 -46.74
C LYS A 553 -18.25 7.33 -45.95
N GLY A 554 -18.97 8.45 -45.88
CA GLY A 554 -20.24 8.61 -45.17
C GLY A 554 -20.07 8.74 -43.65
N ILE A 555 -18.90 9.22 -43.20
CA ILE A 555 -18.57 9.41 -41.78
C ILE A 555 -18.66 10.91 -41.48
N TYR A 556 -19.72 11.29 -40.76
CA TYR A 556 -20.03 12.63 -40.30
C TYR A 556 -19.95 12.73 -38.76
N PRO A 557 -20.03 13.92 -38.18
CA PRO A 557 -19.96 14.10 -36.72
C PRO A 557 -21.02 13.33 -35.92
N ASP A 558 -22.16 13.04 -36.51
CA ASP A 558 -23.28 12.30 -35.91
C ASP A 558 -23.25 10.79 -36.21
N THR A 559 -22.27 10.31 -36.98
CA THR A 559 -22.17 8.90 -37.37
C THR A 559 -21.74 8.04 -36.15
N ASP A 560 -22.51 7.00 -35.85
CA ASP A 560 -22.09 6.01 -34.87
C ASP A 560 -20.98 5.09 -35.41
N VAL A 561 -19.75 5.41 -35.07
CA VAL A 561 -18.55 4.69 -35.54
C VAL A 561 -18.26 3.39 -34.81
N ARG A 562 -18.97 3.07 -33.72
CA ARG A 562 -18.69 1.90 -32.87
C ARG A 562 -18.80 0.57 -33.63
N PHE A 563 -19.68 0.48 -34.58
CA PHE A 563 -19.97 -0.75 -35.31
C PHE A 563 -19.45 -0.72 -36.75
N LEU A 564 -18.70 0.31 -37.12
CA LEU A 564 -18.13 0.40 -38.46
C LEU A 564 -16.87 -0.48 -38.55
N PRO A 565 -16.77 -1.34 -39.56
CA PRO A 565 -15.57 -2.14 -39.78
C PRO A 565 -14.41 -1.22 -40.21
N SER A 566 -13.17 -1.63 -39.85
CA SER A 566 -11.94 -0.84 -40.07
C SER A 566 -11.73 -0.43 -41.55
N GLU A 567 -12.28 -1.21 -42.49
CA GLU A 567 -12.18 -0.96 -43.96
C GLU A 567 -13.03 0.23 -44.42
N LYS A 568 -13.98 0.70 -43.59
CA LYS A 568 -14.83 1.85 -43.90
C LYS A 568 -14.12 3.19 -43.73
N PHE A 569 -13.05 3.22 -42.96
CA PHE A 569 -12.32 4.46 -42.70
C PHE A 569 -11.36 4.80 -43.84
N PRO A 570 -11.13 6.12 -44.11
CA PRO A 570 -10.17 6.55 -45.12
C PRO A 570 -8.75 6.11 -44.74
N THR A 571 -7.91 6.00 -45.77
CA THR A 571 -6.50 5.63 -45.64
C THR A 571 -5.62 6.78 -46.14
N PHE A 572 -4.32 6.72 -45.86
CA PHE A 572 -3.39 7.70 -46.44
C PHE A 572 -3.37 7.64 -47.97
N SER A 573 -3.60 6.46 -48.54
CA SER A 573 -3.75 6.33 -50.03
C SER A 573 -4.98 7.07 -50.55
N ASP A 574 -6.10 7.10 -49.83
CA ASP A 574 -7.28 7.89 -50.21
C ASP A 574 -6.94 9.38 -50.19
N VAL A 575 -6.25 9.88 -49.15
CA VAL A 575 -5.79 11.27 -49.06
C VAL A 575 -4.79 11.62 -50.16
N MET A 576 -3.82 10.72 -50.43
CA MET A 576 -2.83 10.90 -51.48
C MET A 576 -3.49 11.01 -52.85
N LYS A 577 -4.50 10.20 -53.13
CA LYS A 577 -5.28 10.27 -54.37
C LYS A 577 -5.91 11.67 -54.55
N LYS A 578 -6.54 12.18 -53.49
CA LYS A 578 -7.12 13.56 -53.51
C LYS A 578 -6.08 14.63 -53.74
N ILE A 579 -4.89 14.53 -53.14
CA ILE A 579 -3.78 15.46 -53.40
C ILE A 579 -3.43 15.46 -54.87
N LYS A 580 -3.28 14.27 -55.46
CA LYS A 580 -2.97 14.13 -56.89
C LYS A 580 -4.08 14.66 -57.76
N ASP A 581 -5.35 14.38 -57.47
CA ASP A 581 -6.51 14.89 -58.19
C ASP A 581 -6.58 16.43 -58.13
N LYS A 582 -6.23 17.05 -56.98
CA LYS A 582 -6.19 18.51 -56.81
C LYS A 582 -4.99 19.15 -57.53
N LEU A 583 -3.83 18.51 -57.61
CA LEU A 583 -2.61 19.04 -58.21
C LEU A 583 -2.53 18.84 -59.73
N TYR A 584 -3.02 17.72 -60.27
CA TYR A 584 -2.75 17.28 -61.63
C TYR A 584 -3.97 17.30 -62.55
N ILE A 585 -5.23 17.47 -62.01
CA ILE A 585 -6.40 17.73 -62.83
C ILE A 585 -6.51 19.25 -63.04
N GLU A 586 -6.47 19.73 -64.32
CA GLU A 586 -6.41 21.12 -64.63
C GLU A 586 -7.57 21.93 -64.03
N GLU A 587 -8.82 21.46 -64.17
CA GLU A 587 -10.01 22.10 -63.60
C GLU A 587 -9.96 22.34 -62.11
N ASN A 588 -9.31 21.45 -61.38
CA ASN A 588 -9.15 21.54 -59.93
C ASN A 588 -8.01 22.48 -59.55
N ARG A 589 -6.89 22.42 -60.29
CA ARG A 589 -5.69 23.23 -60.06
C ARG A 589 -5.92 24.71 -60.27
N GLU A 590 -6.70 25.10 -61.29
CA GLU A 590 -7.04 26.50 -61.54
C GLU A 590 -7.81 27.18 -60.41
N ARG A 591 -8.47 26.40 -59.56
CA ARG A 591 -9.22 26.90 -58.39
C ARG A 591 -8.36 27.05 -57.14
N LEU A 592 -7.10 26.62 -57.17
CA LEU A 592 -6.20 26.65 -56.04
C LEU A 592 -5.40 27.94 -55.96
N THR A 593 -5.17 28.43 -54.74
CA THR A 593 -4.19 29.52 -54.51
C THR A 593 -2.77 28.94 -54.58
N SER A 594 -1.80 29.77 -54.92
CA SER A 594 -0.38 29.36 -54.99
C SER A 594 0.09 28.72 -53.72
N LYS A 595 -0.41 29.15 -52.55
CA LYS A 595 -0.08 28.60 -51.23
C LYS A 595 -0.66 27.21 -51.00
N LEU A 596 -1.86 26.92 -51.47
CA LEU A 596 -2.45 25.59 -51.42
C LEU A 596 -1.72 24.59 -52.31
N ILE A 597 -1.28 25.04 -53.51
CA ILE A 597 -0.47 24.23 -54.43
C ILE A 597 0.85 23.82 -53.74
N GLU A 598 1.51 24.77 -53.06
CA GLU A 598 2.72 24.52 -52.31
C GLU A 598 2.46 23.51 -51.17
N SER A 599 1.40 23.73 -50.36
CA SER A 599 1.00 22.83 -49.28
C SER A 599 0.72 21.42 -49.78
N TYR A 600 -0.05 21.25 -50.86
CA TYR A 600 -0.35 19.92 -51.41
C TYR A 600 0.91 19.25 -52.00
N SER A 601 1.81 20.02 -52.61
CA SER A 601 3.10 19.49 -53.12
C SER A 601 3.97 19.00 -51.97
N ASN A 602 4.02 19.72 -50.85
CA ASN A 602 4.73 19.31 -49.64
C ASN A 602 4.10 18.04 -49.05
N LEU A 603 2.77 17.97 -48.96
CA LEU A 603 2.06 16.79 -48.47
C LEU A 603 2.30 15.56 -49.36
N GLU A 604 2.35 15.72 -50.69
CA GLU A 604 2.68 14.61 -51.58
C GLU A 604 4.06 14.00 -51.26
N VAL A 605 5.05 14.87 -50.99
CA VAL A 605 6.39 14.43 -50.59
C VAL A 605 6.35 13.71 -49.22
N TYR A 606 5.70 14.31 -48.22
CA TYR A 606 5.63 13.76 -46.84
C TYR A 606 4.89 12.44 -46.80
N LEU A 607 3.76 12.31 -47.49
CA LEU A 607 2.94 11.12 -47.47
C LEU A 607 3.46 9.98 -48.38
N ARG A 608 4.44 10.26 -49.23
CA ARG A 608 5.02 9.25 -50.14
C ARG A 608 5.56 8.02 -49.35
N GLN A 609 6.17 8.26 -48.20
CA GLN A 609 6.70 7.18 -47.39
C GLN A 609 5.60 6.38 -46.64
N LEU A 610 4.40 6.99 -46.50
CA LEU A 610 3.26 6.36 -45.82
C LEU A 610 2.31 5.64 -46.79
N THR A 611 2.50 5.74 -48.10
CA THR A 611 1.56 5.23 -49.12
C THR A 611 2.24 4.37 -50.17
N GLY A 612 1.50 3.45 -50.78
CA GLY A 612 1.98 2.58 -51.84
C GLY A 612 3.16 1.70 -51.44
N ASP A 613 4.30 1.84 -52.17
CA ASP A 613 5.55 1.13 -51.89
C ASP A 613 6.44 1.87 -50.87
N GLY A 614 5.93 2.87 -50.20
CA GLY A 614 6.65 3.64 -49.17
C GLY A 614 7.10 2.78 -47.99
N ALA A 615 8.23 3.12 -47.39
CA ALA A 615 8.87 2.32 -46.35
C ALA A 615 7.96 2.03 -45.14
N TYR A 616 7.01 2.90 -44.82
CA TYR A 616 6.10 2.81 -43.69
C TYR A 616 4.63 2.58 -44.05
N ALA A 617 4.33 2.39 -45.33
CA ALA A 617 2.97 2.19 -45.83
C ALA A 617 2.29 1.00 -45.21
N SER A 618 3.03 -0.09 -45.02
CA SER A 618 2.50 -1.33 -44.37
C SER A 618 2.06 -1.14 -42.92
N MET A 619 2.57 -0.10 -42.24
CA MET A 619 2.23 0.18 -40.82
C MET A 619 1.02 1.12 -40.66
N PHE A 620 0.84 2.04 -41.62
CA PHE A 620 -0.14 3.14 -41.46
C PHE A 620 -1.21 3.20 -42.55
N ASP A 621 -0.95 2.65 -43.76
CA ASP A 621 -1.85 2.75 -44.88
C ASP A 621 -2.72 1.51 -45.08
N GLY A 622 -4.02 1.67 -44.84
CA GLY A 622 -5.01 0.61 -44.97
C GLY A 622 -5.77 0.36 -43.66
N ALA A 623 -6.70 -0.60 -43.69
CA ALA A 623 -7.50 -0.92 -42.53
C ALA A 623 -6.62 -1.43 -41.37
N THR A 624 -6.96 -1.07 -40.12
CA THR A 624 -6.30 -1.59 -38.91
C THR A 624 -6.44 -3.12 -38.87
N ASN A 625 -5.31 -3.83 -38.74
CA ASN A 625 -5.28 -5.30 -38.66
C ASN A 625 -4.84 -5.79 -37.26
N VAL A 626 -4.61 -4.89 -36.33
CA VAL A 626 -4.38 -5.20 -34.92
C VAL A 626 -5.72 -5.39 -34.27
N ASP A 627 -6.06 -6.64 -33.97
CA ASP A 627 -7.27 -6.96 -33.21
C ASP A 627 -6.95 -6.87 -31.72
N ILE A 628 -7.66 -5.98 -31.04
CA ILE A 628 -7.61 -5.87 -29.59
C ILE A 628 -8.76 -6.72 -29.05
N SER A 629 -8.42 -7.95 -28.72
CA SER A 629 -9.35 -8.91 -28.16
C SER A 629 -9.91 -8.44 -26.79
N ASN A 630 -10.89 -9.16 -26.29
CA ASN A 630 -11.45 -8.94 -24.97
C ASN A 630 -10.57 -9.50 -23.82
N ASN A 631 -9.30 -9.83 -24.08
CA ASN A 631 -8.39 -10.36 -23.07
C ASN A 631 -8.16 -9.34 -21.95
N ASP A 632 -8.01 -9.82 -20.73
CA ASP A 632 -7.76 -8.97 -19.58
C ASP A 632 -6.32 -8.46 -19.54
N LEU A 633 -5.38 -9.16 -20.19
CA LEU A 633 -3.99 -8.72 -20.35
C LEU A 633 -3.66 -8.52 -21.85
N ILE A 634 -3.25 -7.31 -22.22
CA ILE A 634 -2.81 -6.96 -23.56
C ILE A 634 -1.46 -6.25 -23.50
N ILE A 635 -0.49 -6.77 -24.18
CA ILE A 635 0.88 -6.26 -24.24
C ILE A 635 1.20 -5.80 -25.65
N PHE A 636 1.50 -4.52 -25.81
CA PHE A 636 2.00 -3.93 -27.04
C PHE A 636 3.53 -3.97 -27.01
N ASP A 637 4.12 -5.00 -27.63
CA ASP A 637 5.57 -5.16 -27.74
C ASP A 637 6.09 -4.35 -28.93
N VAL A 638 6.78 -3.24 -28.63
CA VAL A 638 7.27 -2.28 -29.61
C VAL A 638 8.78 -2.35 -29.83
N LYS A 639 9.46 -3.32 -29.25
CA LYS A 639 10.93 -3.48 -29.37
C LYS A 639 11.40 -3.55 -30.82
N THR A 640 10.66 -4.23 -31.68
CA THR A 640 11.02 -4.44 -33.08
C THR A 640 11.08 -3.14 -33.89
N ILE A 641 10.37 -2.08 -33.48
CA ILE A 641 10.35 -0.80 -34.16
C ILE A 641 11.27 0.25 -33.54
N SER A 642 12.01 -0.10 -32.47
CA SER A 642 12.88 0.84 -31.74
C SER A 642 14.00 1.45 -32.59
N ASP A 643 14.44 0.75 -33.64
CA ASP A 643 15.53 1.15 -34.53
C ASP A 643 15.05 2.01 -35.73
N MET A 644 13.75 2.30 -35.80
CA MET A 644 13.18 3.17 -36.85
C MET A 644 13.54 4.64 -36.60
N ALA A 645 13.30 5.47 -37.63
CA ALA A 645 13.43 6.91 -37.48
C ALA A 645 12.57 7.42 -36.33
N GLU A 646 13.15 8.26 -35.47
CA GLU A 646 12.55 8.70 -34.21
C GLU A 646 11.13 9.26 -34.35
N ASN A 647 10.88 10.04 -35.36
CA ASN A 647 9.56 10.62 -35.67
C ASN A 647 8.51 9.53 -36.00
N VAL A 648 8.88 8.51 -36.79
CA VAL A 648 8.01 7.38 -37.13
C VAL A 648 7.70 6.54 -35.91
N TYR A 649 8.74 6.24 -35.11
CA TYR A 649 8.62 5.51 -33.86
C TYR A 649 7.64 6.20 -32.90
N ASN A 650 7.84 7.51 -32.66
CA ASN A 650 7.01 8.28 -31.75
C ASN A 650 5.57 8.45 -32.25
N ALA A 651 5.36 8.63 -33.56
CA ALA A 651 4.03 8.68 -34.17
C ALA A 651 3.27 7.33 -33.96
N GLN A 652 3.96 6.20 -34.14
CA GLN A 652 3.36 4.87 -33.91
C GLN A 652 3.06 4.63 -32.41
N LEU A 653 3.94 5.04 -31.52
CA LEU A 653 3.70 4.95 -30.10
C LEU A 653 2.48 5.77 -29.64
N PHE A 654 2.35 7.00 -30.17
CA PHE A 654 1.17 7.83 -29.94
C PHE A 654 -0.11 7.15 -30.44
N ASN A 655 -0.03 6.52 -31.61
CA ASN A 655 -1.15 5.78 -32.19
C ASN A 655 -1.59 4.61 -31.27
N ILE A 656 -0.61 3.87 -30.71
CA ILE A 656 -0.88 2.79 -29.74
C ILE A 656 -1.50 3.33 -28.46
N LEU A 657 -0.98 4.44 -27.90
CA LEU A 657 -1.56 5.07 -26.71
C LEU A 657 -3.03 5.46 -26.92
N THR A 658 -3.37 5.91 -28.12
CA THR A 658 -4.75 6.23 -28.48
C THR A 658 -5.65 5.00 -28.46
N ILE A 659 -5.16 3.87 -28.95
CA ILE A 659 -5.90 2.60 -28.90
C ILE A 659 -6.07 2.11 -27.45
N MET A 660 -5.02 2.19 -26.64
CA MET A 660 -5.10 1.86 -25.22
C MET A 660 -6.18 2.70 -24.53
N TRP A 661 -6.21 4.00 -24.81
CA TRP A 661 -7.21 4.91 -24.26
C TRP A 661 -8.63 4.59 -24.75
N SER A 662 -8.81 4.27 -26.00
CA SER A 662 -10.10 3.82 -26.54
C SER A 662 -10.61 2.56 -25.80
N THR A 663 -9.70 1.65 -25.43
CA THR A 663 -10.01 0.46 -24.65
C THR A 663 -10.44 0.80 -23.22
N VAL A 664 -9.78 1.80 -22.61
CA VAL A 664 -10.18 2.34 -21.30
C VAL A 664 -11.60 2.90 -21.35
N CYS A 665 -11.91 3.70 -22.37
CA CYS A 665 -13.23 4.30 -22.51
C CYS A 665 -14.35 3.24 -22.64
N LYS A 666 -14.11 2.15 -23.36
CA LYS A 666 -15.09 1.04 -23.48
C LYS A 666 -15.37 0.31 -22.16
N ASN A 667 -14.47 0.37 -21.18
CA ASN A 667 -14.63 -0.30 -19.90
C ASN A 667 -15.75 0.29 -19.04
N VAL A 668 -16.09 1.57 -19.23
CA VAL A 668 -17.18 2.23 -18.50
C VAL A 668 -18.52 1.53 -18.76
N GLU A 669 -18.77 1.08 -19.99
CA GLU A 669 -19.99 0.35 -20.34
C GLU A 669 -20.13 -0.95 -19.54
N HIS A 670 -19.01 -1.64 -19.25
CA HIS A 670 -19.00 -2.84 -18.41
C HIS A 670 -19.39 -2.53 -16.96
N ASN A 671 -18.93 -1.40 -16.41
CA ASN A 671 -19.16 -1.05 -15.01
C ASN A 671 -20.53 -0.40 -14.74
N GLN A 672 -21.22 0.09 -15.77
CA GLN A 672 -22.43 0.91 -15.64
C GLN A 672 -23.60 0.22 -14.94
N TYR A 673 -23.71 -1.10 -15.06
CA TYR A 673 -24.86 -1.88 -14.56
C TYR A 673 -24.52 -2.85 -13.43
N LEU A 674 -23.35 -2.72 -12.83
CA LEU A 674 -22.91 -3.62 -11.77
C LEU A 674 -23.64 -3.33 -10.45
N ILE A 675 -24.20 -4.36 -9.85
CA ILE A 675 -24.90 -4.29 -8.55
C ILE A 675 -23.89 -4.46 -7.41
N ASN A 676 -22.92 -5.38 -7.56
CA ASN A 676 -21.93 -5.64 -6.54
C ASN A 676 -20.66 -4.82 -6.80
N PRO A 677 -20.23 -3.95 -5.87
CA PRO A 677 -19.00 -3.16 -6.03
C PRO A 677 -17.74 -4.01 -6.24
N TRP A 678 -17.71 -5.26 -5.77
CA TRP A 678 -16.55 -6.17 -5.94
C TRP A 678 -16.41 -6.70 -7.38
N ASP A 679 -17.45 -6.57 -8.21
CA ASP A 679 -17.43 -6.95 -9.63
C ASP A 679 -16.86 -5.83 -10.52
N ARG A 680 -16.63 -4.62 -9.96
CA ARG A 680 -16.10 -3.50 -10.72
C ARG A 680 -14.76 -3.86 -11.33
N ARG A 681 -14.65 -3.68 -12.63
CA ARG A 681 -13.43 -3.89 -13.40
C ARG A 681 -12.75 -2.56 -13.64
N ASN A 682 -11.55 -2.40 -13.12
CA ASN A 682 -10.70 -1.24 -13.39
C ASN A 682 -9.75 -1.55 -14.55
N VAL A 683 -9.13 -0.51 -15.12
CA VAL A 683 -8.15 -0.66 -16.19
C VAL A 683 -6.84 -0.03 -15.77
N VAL A 684 -5.75 -0.78 -15.87
CA VAL A 684 -4.39 -0.27 -15.71
C VAL A 684 -3.74 -0.13 -17.08
N CYS A 685 -3.19 1.05 -17.37
CA CYS A 685 -2.37 1.29 -18.54
C CYS A 685 -0.94 1.56 -18.08
N LEU A 686 -0.05 0.58 -18.20
CA LEU A 686 1.38 0.78 -17.93
C LEU A 686 2.09 1.29 -19.19
N ILE A 687 2.82 2.39 -19.02
CA ILE A 687 3.75 2.95 -20.00
C ILE A 687 5.16 2.79 -19.45
N ASP A 688 5.86 1.77 -19.90
CA ASP A 688 7.25 1.56 -19.52
C ASP A 688 8.17 2.55 -20.25
N GLU A 689 9.29 2.94 -19.61
CA GLU A 689 10.23 3.97 -20.07
C GLU A 689 9.52 5.27 -20.54
N ALA A 690 8.63 5.79 -19.68
CA ALA A 690 7.73 6.91 -19.97
C ALA A 690 8.45 8.21 -20.38
N HIS A 691 9.75 8.37 -20.06
CA HIS A 691 10.56 9.50 -20.49
C HIS A 691 10.67 9.63 -22.02
N ARG A 692 10.44 8.55 -22.76
CA ARG A 692 10.43 8.59 -24.23
C ARG A 692 9.23 9.36 -24.79
N PHE A 693 8.16 9.52 -24.01
CA PHE A 693 6.91 10.18 -24.41
C PHE A 693 6.72 11.53 -23.72
N ILE A 694 7.04 11.56 -22.44
CA ILE A 694 6.89 12.75 -21.61
C ILE A 694 8.20 13.51 -21.70
N SER A 695 8.31 14.34 -22.71
CA SER A 695 9.49 15.18 -22.89
C SER A 695 9.10 16.54 -23.46
N VAL A 696 9.96 17.54 -23.26
CA VAL A 696 9.82 18.90 -23.80
C VAL A 696 9.72 18.90 -25.32
N LYS A 697 10.47 18.01 -25.95
CA LYS A 697 10.53 17.87 -27.41
C LYS A 697 9.14 17.54 -28.02
N TYR A 698 8.29 16.85 -27.24
CA TYR A 698 6.97 16.37 -27.67
C TYR A 698 5.84 16.97 -26.84
N GLN A 699 5.78 18.29 -26.80
CA GLN A 699 4.80 19.02 -25.99
C GLN A 699 3.34 18.60 -26.22
N GLN A 700 2.97 18.28 -27.48
CA GLN A 700 1.61 17.84 -27.80
C GLN A 700 1.27 16.49 -27.17
N VAL A 701 2.22 15.53 -27.14
CA VAL A 701 2.05 14.23 -26.48
C VAL A 701 1.99 14.41 -24.98
N THR A 702 2.87 15.23 -24.43
CA THR A 702 2.87 15.59 -23.01
C THR A 702 1.54 16.18 -22.58
N ASN A 703 0.96 17.09 -23.38
CA ASN A 703 -0.38 17.65 -23.16
C ASN A 703 -1.48 16.58 -23.27
N PHE A 704 -1.38 15.68 -24.25
CA PHE A 704 -2.32 14.57 -24.41
C PHE A 704 -2.30 13.67 -23.18
N ILE A 705 -1.12 13.21 -22.74
CA ILE A 705 -0.97 12.38 -21.53
C ILE A 705 -1.49 13.12 -20.30
N THR A 706 -1.20 14.41 -20.15
CA THR A 706 -1.72 15.24 -19.04
C THR A 706 -3.24 15.22 -19.00
N ASN A 707 -3.89 15.33 -20.16
CA ASN A 707 -5.34 15.25 -20.26
C ASN A 707 -5.88 13.85 -19.92
N LEU A 708 -5.16 12.78 -20.31
CA LEU A 708 -5.52 11.42 -19.94
C LEU A 708 -5.46 11.22 -18.41
N VAL A 709 -4.37 11.66 -17.76
CA VAL A 709 -4.21 11.57 -16.30
C VAL A 709 -5.33 12.32 -15.59
N ARG A 710 -5.72 13.51 -16.04
CA ARG A 710 -6.84 14.27 -15.44
C ARG A 710 -8.20 13.57 -15.58
N ARG A 711 -8.37 12.74 -16.61
CA ARG A 711 -9.64 12.08 -16.94
C ARG A 711 -9.70 10.62 -16.53
N SER A 712 -8.56 9.95 -16.32
CA SER A 712 -8.43 8.52 -16.02
C SER A 712 -9.40 8.02 -14.95
N ARG A 713 -9.54 8.80 -13.87
CA ARG A 713 -10.43 8.49 -12.75
C ARG A 713 -11.90 8.36 -13.16
N LYS A 714 -12.39 9.16 -14.12
CA LYS A 714 -13.79 9.10 -14.59
C LYS A 714 -14.09 7.77 -15.30
N TYR A 715 -13.05 7.10 -15.79
CA TYR A 715 -13.13 5.86 -16.57
C TYR A 715 -12.69 4.62 -15.77
N ASP A 716 -12.57 4.73 -14.43
CA ASP A 716 -12.07 3.65 -13.58
C ASP A 716 -10.70 3.13 -14.04
N ALA A 717 -9.83 4.04 -14.45
CA ALA A 717 -8.52 3.72 -15.00
C ALA A 717 -7.40 4.37 -14.21
N GLY A 718 -6.24 3.70 -14.16
CA GLY A 718 -4.97 4.22 -13.67
C GLY A 718 -3.93 4.19 -14.77
N LEU A 719 -3.27 5.33 -15.00
CA LEU A 719 -2.11 5.44 -15.88
C LEU A 719 -0.85 5.25 -15.03
N TRP A 720 -0.13 4.18 -15.30
CA TRP A 720 1.09 3.83 -14.58
C TRP A 720 2.31 4.15 -15.43
N PHE A 721 3.23 4.91 -14.89
CA PHE A 721 4.45 5.34 -15.55
C PHE A 721 5.66 4.73 -14.90
N ALA A 722 6.60 4.22 -15.70
CA ALA A 722 7.87 3.72 -15.21
C ALA A 722 9.04 4.44 -15.89
N THR A 723 10.09 4.74 -15.13
CA THR A 723 11.33 5.30 -15.66
C THR A 723 12.53 4.91 -14.82
N GLN A 724 13.72 4.96 -15.40
CA GLN A 724 14.97 4.68 -14.71
C GLN A 724 15.49 5.90 -13.93
N SER A 725 15.28 7.09 -14.45
CA SER A 725 15.74 8.34 -13.82
C SER A 725 14.76 9.47 -14.05
N VAL A 726 14.64 10.32 -13.06
CA VAL A 726 13.89 11.57 -13.20
C VAL A 726 14.61 12.58 -14.10
N LEU A 727 15.92 12.49 -14.23
CA LEU A 727 16.74 13.33 -15.07
C LEU A 727 16.45 13.12 -16.56
N ASP A 728 15.95 11.95 -16.94
CA ASP A 728 15.58 11.63 -18.33
C ASP A 728 14.41 12.49 -18.84
N PHE A 729 13.57 12.99 -17.92
CA PHE A 729 12.44 13.85 -18.27
C PHE A 729 12.81 15.33 -18.40
N ILE A 730 13.80 15.79 -17.64
CA ILE A 730 14.11 17.22 -17.47
C ILE A 730 15.53 17.49 -17.92
N PRO A 731 15.74 18.01 -19.12
CA PRO A 731 17.04 18.55 -19.51
C PRO A 731 17.44 19.69 -18.57
N SER A 732 18.68 19.71 -18.12
CA SER A 732 19.21 20.53 -17.03
C SER A 732 19.06 22.07 -17.18
N ASN A 733 18.55 22.58 -18.31
CA ASN A 733 18.54 24.01 -18.63
C ASN A 733 17.17 24.60 -19.06
N ASP A 734 16.07 23.83 -19.02
CA ASP A 734 14.77 24.34 -19.44
C ASP A 734 13.76 24.37 -18.28
N SER A 735 13.53 25.58 -17.74
CA SER A 735 12.63 25.80 -16.60
C SER A 735 11.13 25.60 -16.96
N ALA A 736 10.73 25.90 -18.18
CA ALA A 736 9.33 25.80 -18.63
C ALA A 736 8.92 24.33 -18.81
N ALA A 737 9.83 23.51 -19.30
CA ALA A 737 9.65 22.09 -19.44
C ALA A 737 9.58 21.35 -18.11
N ALA A 738 10.46 21.72 -17.20
CA ALA A 738 10.45 21.21 -15.84
C ALA A 738 9.09 21.47 -15.16
N GLU A 739 8.48 22.62 -15.40
CA GLU A 739 7.16 22.95 -14.85
C GLU A 739 6.03 22.07 -15.39
N GLN A 740 6.01 21.78 -16.70
CA GLN A 740 4.98 20.91 -17.29
C GLN A 740 5.07 19.47 -16.77
N ILE A 741 6.27 18.94 -16.67
CA ILE A 741 6.52 17.60 -16.12
C ILE A 741 6.15 17.55 -14.65
N LYS A 742 6.46 18.60 -13.89
CA LYS A 742 6.00 18.77 -12.50
C LYS A 742 4.48 18.66 -12.39
N VAL A 743 3.73 19.27 -13.32
CA VAL A 743 2.26 19.19 -13.35
C VAL A 743 1.79 17.74 -13.49
N ILE A 744 2.36 16.96 -14.43
CA ILE A 744 1.99 15.55 -14.59
C ILE A 744 2.28 14.77 -13.31
N PHE A 745 3.48 14.91 -12.75
CA PHE A 745 3.89 14.17 -11.57
C PHE A 745 3.14 14.59 -10.30
N SER A 746 2.67 15.84 -10.22
CA SER A 746 1.80 16.30 -9.14
C SER A 746 0.40 15.69 -9.20
N LEU A 747 -0.11 15.39 -10.40
CA LEU A 747 -1.41 14.74 -10.61
C LEU A 747 -1.39 13.24 -10.28
N VAL A 748 -0.23 12.59 -10.40
CA VAL A 748 -0.09 11.16 -10.12
C VAL A 748 -0.24 10.91 -8.62
N GLN A 749 -1.13 9.98 -8.26
CA GLN A 749 -1.48 9.67 -6.87
C GLN A 749 -0.37 8.90 -6.15
N TYR A 750 0.04 7.76 -6.74
CA TYR A 750 1.01 6.86 -6.14
C TYR A 750 2.41 7.11 -6.68
N LYS A 751 3.38 7.26 -5.79
CA LYS A 751 4.79 7.44 -6.17
C LYS A 751 5.64 6.37 -5.49
N LEU A 752 6.28 5.55 -6.31
CA LEU A 752 7.21 4.50 -5.89
C LEU A 752 8.63 4.98 -6.18
N ILE A 753 9.35 5.40 -5.17
CA ILE A 753 10.76 5.79 -5.27
C ILE A 753 11.60 4.60 -4.82
N LEU A 754 12.09 3.81 -5.77
CA LEU A 754 13.01 2.70 -5.54
C LEU A 754 14.45 3.25 -5.40
N LYS A 755 15.46 2.37 -5.48
CA LYS A 755 16.87 2.79 -5.42
C LYS A 755 17.17 3.90 -6.44
N GLN A 756 17.83 4.98 -5.98
CA GLN A 756 18.19 6.14 -6.78
C GLN A 756 19.69 6.31 -6.89
N ALA A 757 20.13 6.99 -7.96
CA ALA A 757 21.50 7.48 -8.06
C ALA A 757 21.65 8.77 -7.25
N PRO A 758 22.79 9.00 -6.57
CA PRO A 758 23.01 10.20 -5.74
C PRO A 758 22.77 11.52 -6.49
N GLU A 759 23.12 11.59 -7.76
CA GLU A 759 22.95 12.76 -8.63
C GLU A 759 21.48 13.10 -8.92
N SER A 760 20.57 12.16 -8.73
CA SER A 760 19.14 12.37 -8.97
C SER A 760 18.42 13.01 -7.77
N ILE A 761 19.01 13.01 -6.59
CA ILE A 761 18.37 13.39 -5.31
C ILE A 761 17.92 14.85 -5.32
N GLU A 762 18.78 15.77 -5.75
CA GLU A 762 18.43 17.19 -5.79
C GLU A 762 17.23 17.49 -6.71
N MET A 763 17.16 16.78 -7.86
CA MET A 763 16.07 16.94 -8.80
C MET A 763 14.78 16.29 -8.25
N LEU A 764 14.88 15.13 -7.61
CA LEU A 764 13.74 14.48 -6.96
C LEU A 764 13.14 15.38 -5.88
N HIS A 765 13.97 16.05 -5.08
CA HIS A 765 13.49 17.00 -4.06
C HIS A 765 12.78 18.21 -4.68
N LYS A 766 13.27 18.73 -5.81
CA LYS A 766 12.62 19.84 -6.54
C LYS A 766 11.26 19.44 -7.11
N ILE A 767 11.11 18.19 -7.54
CA ILE A 767 9.87 17.69 -8.15
C ILE A 767 8.88 17.21 -7.08
N PHE A 768 9.38 16.56 -6.04
CA PHE A 768 8.59 15.95 -4.98
C PHE A 768 8.96 16.55 -3.61
N PRO A 769 8.60 17.81 -3.34
CA PRO A 769 8.98 18.49 -2.10
C PRO A 769 8.35 17.87 -0.84
N GLN A 770 7.39 16.95 -1.00
CA GLN A 770 6.80 16.18 0.08
C GLN A 770 7.76 15.15 0.70
N PHE A 771 8.80 14.72 -0.03
CA PHE A 771 9.83 13.85 0.53
C PHE A 771 10.94 14.68 1.17
N THR A 772 11.39 14.27 2.34
CA THR A 772 12.49 14.92 3.03
C THR A 772 13.83 14.56 2.37
N ASP A 773 14.83 15.41 2.53
CA ASP A 773 16.20 15.12 2.05
C ASP A 773 16.71 13.78 2.59
N PHE A 774 16.34 13.44 3.85
CA PHE A 774 16.76 12.21 4.47
C PHE A 774 16.12 10.99 3.78
N GLU A 775 14.80 11.00 3.56
CA GLU A 775 14.07 9.93 2.86
C GLU A 775 14.64 9.69 1.46
N LEU A 776 14.90 10.78 0.71
CA LEU A 776 15.47 10.66 -0.63
C LEU A 776 16.91 10.14 -0.59
N ASN A 777 17.75 10.63 0.33
CA ASN A 777 19.11 10.12 0.48
C ASN A 777 19.13 8.64 0.88
N ALA A 778 18.23 8.19 1.75
CA ALA A 778 18.11 6.78 2.11
C ALA A 778 17.83 5.89 0.89
N SER A 779 17.10 6.41 -0.12
CA SER A 779 16.82 5.66 -1.35
C SER A 779 18.07 5.26 -2.15
N THR A 780 19.21 5.93 -1.94
CA THR A 780 20.47 5.57 -2.62
C THR A 780 21.05 4.23 -2.17
N SER A 781 20.68 3.80 -0.96
CA SER A 781 21.14 2.54 -0.34
C SER A 781 20.11 1.41 -0.37
N PHE A 782 18.95 1.62 -0.98
CA PHE A 782 17.89 0.62 -1.01
C PHE A 782 18.33 -0.67 -1.69
N MET A 783 17.92 -1.78 -1.09
CA MET A 783 18.00 -3.11 -1.71
C MET A 783 16.90 -3.30 -2.76
N PRO A 784 17.05 -4.25 -3.69
CA PRO A 784 16.00 -4.55 -4.67
C PRO A 784 14.62 -4.77 -4.01
N GLY A 785 13.60 -4.10 -4.53
CA GLY A 785 12.23 -4.14 -4.01
C GLY A 785 11.98 -3.27 -2.77
N GLN A 786 12.98 -2.63 -2.18
CA GLN A 786 12.78 -1.57 -1.18
C GLN A 786 12.41 -0.26 -1.86
N MET A 787 11.48 0.48 -1.26
CA MET A 787 10.96 1.72 -1.82
C MET A 787 10.37 2.66 -0.77
N LEU A 788 10.31 3.92 -1.13
CA LEU A 788 9.41 4.89 -0.52
C LEU A 788 8.12 4.91 -1.33
N LEU A 789 7.02 4.54 -0.71
CA LEU A 789 5.68 4.56 -1.29
C LEU A 789 4.92 5.77 -0.75
N SER A 790 4.54 6.69 -1.63
CA SER A 790 3.62 7.79 -1.29
C SER A 790 2.21 7.43 -1.78
N LEU A 791 1.23 7.50 -0.89
CA LEU A 791 -0.16 7.12 -1.15
C LEU A 791 -1.08 8.31 -1.47
N GLY A 792 -0.56 9.53 -1.53
CA GLY A 792 -1.39 10.71 -1.76
C GLY A 792 -0.65 12.03 -1.71
N SER A 793 -1.25 13.04 -1.08
CA SER A 793 -0.76 14.42 -1.00
C SER A 793 0.52 14.63 -0.17
N GLY A 794 1.23 13.56 0.18
CA GLY A 794 2.54 13.61 0.86
C GLY A 794 2.51 13.33 2.36
N ARG A 795 1.34 13.24 3.01
CA ARG A 795 1.22 12.86 4.43
C ARG A 795 1.39 11.35 4.65
N ASN A 796 0.84 10.53 3.74
CA ASN A 796 0.91 9.08 3.81
C ASN A 796 2.11 8.57 3.00
N LYS A 797 3.26 8.49 3.64
CA LYS A 797 4.48 7.91 3.09
C LYS A 797 4.84 6.65 3.86
N ILE A 798 5.20 5.61 3.17
CA ILE A 798 5.55 4.32 3.75
C ILE A 798 6.90 3.88 3.18
N HIS A 799 7.88 3.71 4.04
CA HIS A 799 9.09 2.98 3.67
C HIS A 799 8.78 1.49 3.76
N CYS A 800 8.82 0.80 2.65
CA CYS A 800 8.44 -0.62 2.60
C CYS A 800 9.32 -1.42 1.63
N ARG A 801 9.22 -2.74 1.78
CA ARG A 801 9.82 -3.70 0.86
C ARG A 801 8.73 -4.56 0.26
N ARG A 802 8.68 -4.62 -1.07
CA ARG A 802 7.81 -5.54 -1.79
C ARG A 802 8.26 -6.98 -1.54
N MET A 803 7.29 -7.85 -1.25
CA MET A 803 7.52 -9.28 -1.08
C MET A 803 6.86 -10.02 -2.23
N VAL A 804 7.70 -10.62 -3.08
CA VAL A 804 7.26 -11.45 -4.21
C VAL A 804 7.59 -12.90 -3.86
N SER A 805 6.65 -13.81 -4.05
CA SER A 805 6.88 -15.22 -3.75
C SER A 805 7.82 -15.86 -4.76
N ALA A 806 8.52 -16.92 -4.37
CA ALA A 806 9.36 -17.68 -5.28
C ALA A 806 8.55 -18.21 -6.48
N LYS A 807 7.31 -18.63 -6.26
CA LYS A 807 6.38 -19.03 -7.32
C LYS A 807 6.14 -17.92 -8.34
N GLN A 808 5.82 -16.70 -7.88
CA GLN A 808 5.63 -15.55 -8.77
C GLN A 808 6.91 -15.23 -9.55
N LEU A 809 8.08 -15.20 -8.89
CA LEU A 809 9.36 -14.95 -9.58
C LEU A 809 9.69 -16.00 -10.65
N LEU A 810 9.33 -17.27 -10.43
CA LEU A 810 9.50 -18.30 -11.43
C LEU A 810 8.68 -18.02 -12.69
N TYR A 811 7.46 -17.48 -12.55
CA TYR A 811 6.54 -17.23 -13.65
C TYR A 811 6.78 -15.87 -14.33
N ILE A 812 6.87 -14.79 -13.56
CA ILE A 812 6.93 -13.42 -14.07
C ILE A 812 8.33 -12.79 -13.97
N GLY A 813 9.27 -13.41 -13.23
CA GLY A 813 10.65 -12.95 -13.07
C GLY A 813 11.45 -12.99 -14.37
N ASN A 814 12.62 -12.38 -14.35
CA ASN A 814 13.57 -12.46 -15.44
C ASN A 814 14.34 -13.81 -15.43
N SER A 815 15.21 -14.01 -16.40
CA SER A 815 15.97 -15.28 -16.49
C SER A 815 16.89 -15.51 -15.29
N GLN A 816 17.46 -14.43 -14.72
CA GLN A 816 18.32 -14.50 -13.54
C GLN A 816 17.54 -14.92 -12.30
N ASP A 817 16.39 -14.31 -12.05
CA ASP A 817 15.52 -14.65 -10.92
C ASP A 817 15.12 -16.14 -10.95
N ARG A 818 14.81 -16.65 -12.13
CA ARG A 818 14.44 -18.06 -12.32
C ARG A 818 15.58 -19.02 -12.02
N ILE A 819 16.81 -18.66 -12.46
CA ILE A 819 18.01 -19.44 -12.16
C ILE A 819 18.26 -19.47 -10.66
N GLU A 820 18.20 -18.32 -9.98
CA GLU A 820 18.40 -18.21 -8.53
C GLU A 820 17.39 -19.09 -7.78
N ILE A 821 16.11 -19.08 -8.15
CA ILE A 821 15.09 -19.91 -7.52
C ILE A 821 15.39 -21.40 -7.68
N ILE A 822 15.84 -21.85 -8.85
CA ILE A 822 16.20 -23.26 -9.06
C ILE A 822 17.41 -23.64 -8.21
N HIS A 823 18.41 -22.75 -8.10
CA HIS A 823 19.57 -22.95 -7.22
C HIS A 823 19.18 -22.98 -5.75
N ASP A 824 18.27 -22.09 -5.31
CA ASP A 824 17.75 -22.08 -3.94
C ASP A 824 16.96 -23.34 -3.60
N CYS A 825 16.13 -23.84 -4.52
CA CYS A 825 15.45 -25.13 -4.37
C CYS A 825 16.45 -26.28 -4.25
N PHE A 826 17.51 -26.26 -5.06
CA PHE A 826 18.57 -27.27 -5.00
C PHE A 826 19.28 -27.20 -3.64
N ALA A 827 19.72 -26.03 -3.21
CA ALA A 827 20.39 -25.83 -1.93
C ALA A 827 19.51 -26.26 -0.73
N HIS A 828 18.20 -26.02 -0.82
CA HIS A 828 17.26 -26.41 0.24
C HIS A 828 17.15 -27.92 0.42
N TYR A 829 17.12 -28.68 -0.67
CA TYR A 829 16.90 -30.12 -0.63
C TYR A 829 18.19 -30.94 -0.68
N TYR A 830 19.32 -30.36 -1.13
CA TYR A 830 20.57 -31.07 -1.42
C TYR A 830 21.80 -30.37 -0.84
N ASN A 831 21.70 -29.76 0.33
CA ASN A 831 22.78 -28.97 0.93
C ASN A 831 23.82 -29.76 1.73
N ASP A 832 23.70 -31.09 1.81
CA ASP A 832 24.58 -31.95 2.61
C ASP A 832 25.92 -32.26 1.96
N HIS A 833 26.12 -31.86 0.70
CA HIS A 833 27.33 -32.18 -0.10
C HIS A 833 27.82 -30.94 -0.86
N THR A 834 29.06 -30.95 -1.27
CA THR A 834 29.64 -29.91 -2.16
C THR A 834 29.16 -30.10 -3.59
N ASN A 835 29.26 -29.05 -4.44
CA ASN A 835 28.91 -29.12 -5.86
C ASN A 835 29.75 -30.18 -6.62
N GLU A 836 31.03 -30.40 -6.21
CA GLU A 836 31.92 -31.41 -6.75
C GLU A 836 31.45 -32.81 -6.42
N GLU A 837 31.02 -33.05 -5.15
CA GLU A 837 30.46 -34.35 -4.74
C GLU A 837 29.16 -34.66 -5.47
N TYR A 838 28.29 -33.66 -5.67
CA TYR A 838 27.07 -33.82 -6.47
C TYR A 838 27.38 -34.08 -7.93
N GLY A 839 28.38 -33.42 -8.50
CA GLY A 839 28.84 -33.70 -9.87
C GLY A 839 29.32 -35.14 -10.04
N LEU A 840 30.09 -35.68 -9.08
CA LEU A 840 30.54 -37.07 -9.06
C LEU A 840 29.37 -38.06 -8.91
N MET A 841 28.42 -37.79 -8.04
CA MET A 841 27.19 -38.57 -7.88
C MET A 841 26.35 -38.61 -9.16
N LEU A 842 26.18 -37.48 -9.84
CA LEU A 842 25.43 -37.39 -11.10
C LEU A 842 26.11 -38.12 -12.26
N ARG A 843 27.43 -38.23 -12.28
CA ARG A 843 28.16 -39.05 -13.27
C ARG A 843 27.84 -40.54 -13.15
N ASN A 844 27.55 -41.01 -11.94
CA ASN A 844 27.28 -42.41 -11.62
C ASN A 844 25.80 -42.75 -11.49
N ALA A 845 24.90 -41.75 -11.64
CA ALA A 845 23.46 -41.86 -11.42
C ALA A 845 22.65 -41.78 -12.73
N ASP A 846 21.42 -42.24 -12.70
CA ASP A 846 20.44 -41.96 -13.76
C ASP A 846 19.99 -40.49 -13.72
N ILE A 847 20.55 -39.67 -14.60
CA ILE A 847 20.26 -38.25 -14.73
C ILE A 847 18.76 -38.02 -14.98
N ASN A 848 18.09 -38.93 -15.72
CA ASN A 848 16.64 -38.76 -15.95
C ASN A 848 15.82 -38.97 -14.67
N TYR A 849 16.25 -39.87 -13.81
CA TYR A 849 15.65 -40.12 -12.52
C TYR A 849 15.85 -38.89 -11.59
N PHE A 850 17.10 -38.39 -11.51
CA PHE A 850 17.42 -37.16 -10.75
C PHE A 850 16.57 -35.99 -11.23
N ARG A 851 16.52 -35.74 -12.55
CA ARG A 851 15.69 -34.66 -13.13
C ARG A 851 14.25 -34.80 -12.71
N LYS A 852 13.65 -35.97 -12.77
CA LYS A 852 12.27 -36.24 -12.40
C LYS A 852 12.01 -35.98 -10.90
N CYS A 853 12.89 -36.45 -10.04
CA CYS A 853 12.80 -36.24 -8.60
C CYS A 853 12.96 -34.76 -8.27
N PHE A 854 13.94 -34.08 -8.84
CA PHE A 854 14.18 -32.66 -8.57
C PHE A 854 13.07 -31.79 -9.12
N MET A 855 12.46 -32.08 -10.26
CA MET A 855 11.24 -31.43 -10.72
C MET A 855 10.11 -31.54 -9.69
N ALA A 856 9.86 -32.76 -9.20
CA ALA A 856 8.80 -32.98 -8.21
C ALA A 856 9.03 -32.19 -6.92
N GLU A 857 10.26 -32.10 -6.44
CA GLU A 857 10.66 -31.34 -5.26
C GLU A 857 10.59 -29.84 -5.51
N THR A 858 11.01 -29.36 -6.69
CA THR A 858 10.86 -27.96 -7.10
C THR A 858 9.38 -27.54 -7.08
N TYR A 859 8.50 -28.37 -7.65
CA TYR A 859 7.06 -28.11 -7.59
C TYR A 859 6.50 -28.14 -6.16
N ALA A 860 6.96 -29.09 -5.34
CA ALA A 860 6.56 -29.15 -3.94
C ALA A 860 7.02 -27.90 -3.15
N TYR A 861 8.26 -27.46 -3.35
CA TYR A 861 8.82 -26.25 -2.75
C TYR A 861 8.04 -24.98 -3.16
N LEU A 862 7.75 -24.84 -4.46
CA LEU A 862 7.04 -23.70 -5.01
C LEU A 862 5.51 -23.79 -4.84
N LYS A 863 4.98 -24.94 -4.34
CA LYS A 863 3.55 -25.24 -4.26
C LYS A 863 2.82 -25.05 -5.60
N LEU A 864 3.50 -25.40 -6.71
CA LEU A 864 2.93 -25.31 -8.03
C LEU A 864 1.92 -26.43 -8.29
N ASN A 865 0.80 -26.09 -8.90
CA ASN A 865 -0.16 -27.09 -9.34
C ASN A 865 0.36 -27.69 -10.67
N GLN A 866 0.59 -29.02 -10.75
CA GLN A 866 1.19 -29.72 -11.90
C GLN A 866 0.47 -29.53 -13.25
N ARG A 867 -0.62 -28.81 -13.30
CA ARG A 867 -1.42 -28.54 -14.50
C ARG A 867 -1.16 -27.16 -15.13
N ASP A 868 -0.21 -26.41 -14.60
CA ASP A 868 0.18 -25.11 -15.14
C ASP A 868 0.94 -25.29 -16.46
N SER A 869 0.82 -24.32 -17.32
CA SER A 869 1.09 -24.39 -18.75
C SER A 869 2.33 -25.20 -19.15
N GLN A 870 2.24 -25.97 -20.22
CA GLN A 870 3.31 -26.77 -20.83
C GLN A 870 4.61 -25.96 -21.12
N TYR A 871 4.49 -24.65 -21.24
CA TYR A 871 5.62 -23.72 -21.40
C TYR A 871 6.50 -23.65 -20.14
N LEU A 872 5.90 -23.57 -18.96
CA LEU A 872 6.65 -23.47 -17.71
C LEU A 872 7.34 -24.77 -17.33
N ASP A 873 6.69 -25.91 -17.59
CA ASP A 873 7.32 -27.19 -17.42
C ASP A 873 8.59 -27.27 -18.27
N ASN A 874 8.54 -26.79 -19.51
CA ASN A 874 9.72 -26.74 -20.38
C ASN A 874 10.81 -25.80 -19.86
N VAL A 875 10.45 -24.65 -19.30
CA VAL A 875 11.41 -23.70 -18.69
C VAL A 875 12.08 -24.32 -17.46
N ILE A 876 11.30 -24.93 -16.58
CA ILE A 876 11.83 -25.60 -15.38
C ILE A 876 12.78 -26.74 -15.77
N VAL A 877 12.36 -27.57 -16.72
CA VAL A 877 13.24 -28.66 -17.24
C VAL A 877 14.54 -28.10 -17.79
N LEU A 878 14.47 -27.02 -18.58
CA LEU A 878 15.67 -26.38 -19.14
C LEU A 878 16.61 -25.84 -18.07
N LEU A 879 16.07 -25.20 -17.04
CA LEU A 879 16.86 -24.67 -15.93
C LEU A 879 17.48 -25.77 -15.09
N ILE A 880 16.75 -26.86 -14.84
CA ILE A 880 17.28 -28.05 -14.15
C ILE A 880 18.37 -28.72 -15.01
N ASP A 881 18.20 -28.82 -16.33
CA ASP A 881 19.22 -29.35 -17.24
C ASP A 881 20.49 -28.49 -17.25
N ASN A 882 20.36 -27.18 -17.16
CA ASN A 882 21.50 -26.29 -17.05
C ASN A 882 22.21 -26.45 -15.70
N LEU A 883 21.49 -26.61 -14.60
CA LEU A 883 22.05 -26.90 -13.28
C LEU A 883 22.80 -28.24 -13.29
N ILE A 884 22.23 -29.29 -13.88
CA ILE A 884 22.90 -30.57 -14.01
C ILE A 884 24.22 -30.44 -14.80
N LYS A 885 24.22 -29.70 -15.92
CA LYS A 885 25.44 -29.41 -16.70
C LYS A 885 26.49 -28.65 -15.88
N GLU A 886 26.05 -27.68 -15.11
CA GLU A 886 26.91 -26.91 -14.21
C GLU A 886 27.55 -27.82 -13.16
N LEU A 887 26.77 -28.61 -12.44
CA LEU A 887 27.26 -29.55 -11.44
C LEU A 887 28.25 -30.57 -12.02
N LEU A 888 27.98 -31.08 -13.22
CA LEU A 888 28.89 -31.98 -13.93
C LEU A 888 30.20 -31.29 -14.38
N SER A 889 30.21 -29.97 -14.56
CA SER A 889 31.42 -29.23 -14.96
C SER A 889 32.42 -29.08 -13.82
N TYR A 890 31.98 -29.07 -12.58
CA TYR A 890 32.87 -28.99 -11.39
C TYR A 890 33.81 -30.22 -11.28
N THR A 891 33.48 -31.34 -11.91
CA THR A 891 34.24 -32.59 -11.87
C THR A 891 35.28 -32.70 -12.98
N VAL A 892 35.29 -31.80 -13.98
CA VAL A 892 36.23 -31.86 -15.11
C VAL A 892 37.64 -31.35 -14.72
N GLY A 893 37.78 -30.63 -13.61
CA GLY A 893 39.04 -30.10 -13.09
C GLY A 893 39.91 -31.14 -12.36
N THR A 894 39.28 -32.19 -11.79
CA THR A 894 39.99 -33.17 -10.95
C THR A 894 40.68 -34.28 -11.78
N ASP A 895 40.26 -34.54 -13.03
CA ASP A 895 40.89 -35.54 -13.89
C ASP A 895 42.21 -35.10 -14.52
N LYS A 896 42.66 -33.85 -14.29
CA LYS A 896 43.95 -33.37 -14.81
C LYS A 896 45.12 -33.43 -13.82
N GLU A 897 44.87 -33.63 -12.54
CA GLU A 897 45.92 -33.73 -11.51
C GLU A 897 46.32 -35.16 -11.18
N GLU A 898 45.59 -36.20 -11.63
CA GLU A 898 45.99 -37.60 -11.47
C GLU A 898 46.83 -38.17 -12.66
N GLN A 899 47.20 -37.30 -13.64
CA GLN A 899 48.09 -37.71 -14.75
C GLN A 899 49.39 -36.90 -14.84
N ILE A 900 49.93 -36.42 -13.68
CA ILE A 900 51.32 -35.94 -13.61
C ILE A 900 52.11 -36.77 -12.59
#